data_2e5a1599fa70d1b0ef78d2573eb23c26
#
_entry.id   2e5a1599fa70d1b0ef78d2573eb23c26
#
_cell.length_a   1.000
_cell.length_b   1.000
_cell.length_c   1.000
_cell.angle_alpha   90.00
_cell.angle_beta   90.00
_cell.angle_gamma   90.00
#
_symmetry.space_group_name_H-M   'P 1'
#
loop_
_entity.id
_entity.type
_entity.pdbx_description
1 polymer ?
#
loop_
_entity_poly.entity_id
_entity_poly.type
_entity_poly.pdbx_seq_one_letter_code
_entity_poly.pdbx_strand_id
1 'polypeptide(L)'
;MDLRIALAGNPNSGKTTLFNALTGSNQFVGNWPGVTVEKKEGKLKKHDGVIITDLPGIYSLSPYTLEEVVARNYLIDERPDAILNIIDGTNLERNLYLTTQLTELGIPVVIAINMMDVVKKNGDKINVDELSRQLGCKIVEISALKGDGVMDAAEAAIEAAKNTKTLPMHTFEGSVEHALAHIEEAAVHGLPEEQQRWYAIKIFERDDKVLAKLNLDKATLEHIEGDIKEVEKEMDDDAESIITNERYIYIASIIKACYKKKNVGQLSTSDKIDKVVTNRWLGLPIFAVIMFLVYYISMVTVGSFATDWMNDGVFGDGWHLLGIGSKAYSTDADDYTAATEAVSAFTGIDFGAEDFDADKALAEMKAYQPTADTATVDVEDEETLAVNAMTAYYSAIPANLSKADKEATVGMTYVDAVKYLEEKGFDEPDPAAYGVWVPGIPVLVGNGLEKVGAADWLSGLINDGIVAGVGAVLGFVPQMLVLFLLLAFLEACGYMARIAFVLDRIFRKFGLSGKSFIPMLIGTGCGVPGIMASRTIENERDRRMTIMTTTFIPCGAKVPFIAMIAGALFGGSALVSTSAYFIGMAAIICSGIMLKKTKMFSGDPAPFVMELPAYHWPTLKNVLRSMWERGWSFIKKAGTIILLSTIVVWFTSYFGFVDGHFGMLAEDQLDQSLLAKVGSAIAWIFVPLGWGNWQATVASITGLVAKENIVGTMGILYGAEGNVYATLAKAFTGITAYSFLVFNLLCAPCFAAIGAIKREMNSAKWTWFAIGYQCGFAYVISLMINQFGNLFTGNIHGAVDIVSLVFAFAFLALIIFMLVRPYKEATKLASDVKVTK
;
A
#
# COMPACT_ATOMS: atom_id res chain seq x y z
N MET A 1 43.33 -14.41 -21.99
CA MET A 1 42.12 -13.64 -21.62
C MET A 1 41.14 -14.60 -20.99
N ASP A 2 40.58 -14.25 -19.87
CA ASP A 2 39.55 -15.09 -19.23
C ASP A 2 38.28 -15.01 -20.08
N LEU A 3 37.71 -16.18 -20.39
CA LEU A 3 36.49 -16.31 -21.17
C LEU A 3 35.28 -15.90 -20.29
N ARG A 4 34.45 -14.98 -20.78
CA ARG A 4 33.30 -14.48 -20.04
C ARG A 4 31.98 -15.00 -20.60
N ILE A 5 31.22 -15.73 -19.77
CA ILE A 5 29.92 -16.29 -20.13
C ILE A 5 28.84 -15.59 -19.29
N ALA A 6 27.86 -14.97 -19.95
CA ALA A 6 26.70 -14.39 -19.29
C ALA A 6 25.62 -15.46 -19.04
N LEU A 7 25.16 -15.61 -17.81
CA LEU A 7 24.02 -16.46 -17.48
C LEU A 7 22.74 -15.61 -17.52
N ALA A 8 21.91 -15.83 -18.52
CA ALA A 8 20.64 -15.15 -18.72
C ALA A 8 19.46 -16.10 -18.49
N GLY A 9 18.28 -15.56 -18.25
CA GLY A 9 17.05 -16.32 -18.12
C GLY A 9 15.96 -15.60 -17.36
N ASN A 10 14.74 -16.08 -17.51
CA ASN A 10 13.57 -15.52 -16.86
C ASN A 10 13.64 -15.69 -15.33
N PRO A 11 12.98 -14.85 -14.54
CA PRO A 11 12.75 -15.10 -13.12
C PRO A 11 12.13 -16.49 -12.93
N ASN A 12 12.56 -17.20 -11.90
CA ASN A 12 12.10 -18.56 -11.55
C ASN A 12 12.47 -19.70 -12.54
N SER A 13 13.24 -19.45 -13.59
CA SER A 13 13.73 -20.50 -14.49
C SER A 13 14.76 -21.46 -13.84
N GLY A 14 15.22 -21.15 -12.62
CA GLY A 14 16.26 -21.91 -11.92
C GLY A 14 17.67 -21.36 -12.08
N LYS A 15 17.81 -20.11 -12.54
CA LYS A 15 19.08 -19.43 -12.85
C LYS A 15 20.06 -19.43 -11.65
N THR A 16 19.63 -19.01 -10.47
CA THR A 16 20.46 -19.01 -9.26
C THR A 16 20.90 -20.41 -8.85
N THR A 17 20.05 -21.43 -9.03
CA THR A 17 20.40 -22.82 -8.78
C THR A 17 21.49 -23.28 -9.73
N LEU A 18 21.36 -22.98 -11.02
CA LEU A 18 22.36 -23.29 -12.03
C LEU A 18 23.68 -22.56 -11.74
N PHE A 19 23.65 -21.28 -11.44
CA PHE A 19 24.85 -20.50 -11.10
C PHE A 19 25.62 -21.11 -9.92
N ASN A 20 24.91 -21.45 -8.84
CA ASN A 20 25.52 -22.09 -7.66
C ASN A 20 26.08 -23.49 -7.98
N ALA A 21 25.42 -24.26 -8.84
CA ALA A 21 25.91 -25.56 -9.25
C ALA A 21 27.20 -25.43 -10.06
N LEU A 22 27.30 -24.45 -10.96
CA LEU A 22 28.44 -24.17 -11.81
C LEU A 22 29.66 -23.61 -11.07
N THR A 23 29.44 -22.62 -10.17
CA THR A 23 30.52 -21.85 -9.51
C THR A 23 30.87 -22.35 -8.11
N GLY A 24 29.95 -22.96 -7.38
CA GLY A 24 30.16 -23.41 -6.00
C GLY A 24 30.39 -22.25 -5.02
N SER A 25 31.48 -22.36 -4.20
CA SER A 25 31.84 -21.32 -3.22
C SER A 25 32.70 -20.18 -3.79
N ASN A 26 33.12 -20.27 -5.03
CA ASN A 26 34.00 -19.29 -5.68
C ASN A 26 33.19 -18.17 -6.35
N GLN A 27 32.48 -17.41 -5.55
CA GLN A 27 31.59 -16.33 -6.02
C GLN A 27 32.03 -14.98 -5.47
N PHE A 28 31.94 -13.96 -6.31
CA PHE A 28 32.04 -12.55 -5.92
C PHE A 28 30.65 -11.93 -6.00
N VAL A 29 30.24 -11.27 -4.91
CA VAL A 29 28.93 -10.60 -4.83
C VAL A 29 29.18 -9.12 -4.59
N GLY A 30 28.59 -8.26 -5.41
CA GLY A 30 28.65 -6.82 -5.34
C GLY A 30 27.39 -6.20 -5.94
N ASN A 31 27.43 -4.91 -6.21
CA ASN A 31 26.35 -4.25 -6.95
C ASN A 31 26.86 -3.85 -8.35
N TRP A 32 25.93 -3.81 -9.30
CA TRP A 32 26.22 -3.23 -10.60
C TRP A 32 26.57 -1.75 -10.47
N PRO A 33 27.53 -1.19 -11.25
CA PRO A 33 27.96 0.19 -11.14
C PRO A 33 26.79 1.18 -11.24
N GLY A 34 26.63 2.05 -10.24
CA GLY A 34 25.62 3.12 -10.21
C GLY A 34 24.20 2.71 -9.89
N VAL A 35 23.93 1.43 -9.57
CA VAL A 35 22.60 0.91 -9.25
C VAL A 35 22.62 -0.03 -8.05
N THR A 36 21.45 -0.26 -7.44
CA THR A 36 21.27 -1.14 -6.29
C THR A 36 21.02 -2.62 -6.67
N VAL A 37 21.20 -2.97 -7.93
CA VAL A 37 21.02 -4.33 -8.43
C VAL A 37 22.24 -5.18 -8.11
N GLU A 38 22.05 -6.35 -7.55
CA GLU A 38 23.11 -7.27 -7.15
C GLU A 38 23.82 -7.85 -8.38
N LYS A 39 25.19 -7.81 -8.39
CA LYS A 39 26.05 -8.43 -9.39
C LYS A 39 26.70 -9.66 -8.76
N LYS A 40 26.59 -10.82 -9.43
CA LYS A 40 27.26 -12.06 -9.04
C LYS A 40 28.16 -12.55 -10.15
N GLU A 41 29.42 -12.76 -9.82
CA GLU A 41 30.41 -13.39 -10.73
C GLU A 41 31.05 -14.58 -10.04
N GLY A 42 31.37 -15.60 -10.79
CA GLY A 42 32.03 -16.79 -10.25
C GLY A 42 32.89 -17.52 -11.28
N LYS A 43 33.95 -18.17 -10.82
CA LYS A 43 34.77 -19.03 -11.65
C LYS A 43 34.09 -20.38 -11.86
N LEU A 44 34.06 -20.86 -13.10
CA LEU A 44 33.51 -22.16 -13.43
C LEU A 44 34.35 -23.27 -12.80
N LYS A 45 33.72 -24.26 -12.17
CA LYS A 45 34.35 -25.44 -11.65
C LYS A 45 35.06 -26.21 -12.78
N LYS A 46 36.21 -26.72 -12.51
CA LYS A 46 37.04 -27.54 -13.43
C LYS A 46 37.59 -26.81 -14.67
N HIS A 47 37.34 -25.52 -14.83
CA HIS A 47 37.86 -24.72 -15.94
C HIS A 47 38.49 -23.44 -15.44
N ASP A 48 39.80 -23.40 -15.28
CA ASP A 48 40.55 -22.21 -14.94
C ASP A 48 40.51 -21.22 -16.12
N GLY A 49 40.11 -19.95 -15.84
CA GLY A 49 40.00 -18.88 -16.85
C GLY A 49 38.64 -18.73 -17.49
N VAL A 50 37.58 -19.34 -16.94
CA VAL A 50 36.19 -19.10 -17.35
C VAL A 50 35.43 -18.43 -16.22
N ILE A 51 34.92 -17.24 -16.49
CA ILE A 51 34.11 -16.46 -15.55
C ILE A 51 32.64 -16.49 -15.99
N ILE A 52 31.75 -16.80 -15.06
CA ILE A 52 30.31 -16.76 -15.26
C ILE A 52 29.77 -15.53 -14.55
N THR A 53 29.07 -14.66 -15.27
CA THR A 53 28.37 -13.49 -14.73
C THR A 53 26.87 -13.77 -14.68
N ASP A 54 26.29 -13.78 -13.48
CA ASP A 54 24.85 -13.95 -13.27
C ASP A 54 24.13 -12.63 -13.55
N LEU A 55 23.35 -12.57 -14.63
CA LEU A 55 22.52 -11.43 -14.95
C LEU A 55 21.27 -11.42 -14.08
N PRO A 56 20.65 -10.28 -13.80
CA PRO A 56 19.33 -10.24 -13.19
C PRO A 56 18.32 -11.10 -13.95
N GLY A 57 17.33 -11.66 -13.26
CA GLY A 57 16.23 -12.36 -13.93
C GLY A 57 15.34 -11.37 -14.66
N ILE A 58 15.23 -11.49 -15.98
CA ILE A 58 14.52 -10.56 -16.84
C ILE A 58 13.55 -11.30 -17.77
N TYR A 59 12.52 -10.61 -18.21
CA TYR A 59 11.57 -11.13 -19.18
C TYR A 59 11.82 -10.61 -20.59
N SER A 60 12.45 -9.44 -20.68
CA SER A 60 12.72 -8.74 -21.94
C SER A 60 14.02 -7.94 -21.82
N LEU A 61 14.62 -7.56 -22.95
CA LEU A 61 15.68 -6.59 -23.04
C LEU A 61 15.16 -5.16 -23.25
N SER A 62 13.86 -4.93 -23.11
CA SER A 62 13.26 -3.60 -23.14
C SER A 62 13.53 -2.86 -21.82
N PRO A 63 13.78 -1.54 -21.83
CA PRO A 63 14.29 -0.79 -20.66
C PRO A 63 13.18 -0.38 -19.67
N TYR A 64 12.30 -1.30 -19.27
CA TYR A 64 11.19 -1.01 -18.36
C TYR A 64 11.58 -1.11 -16.89
N THR A 65 12.49 -2.01 -16.53
CA THR A 65 12.97 -2.21 -15.15
C THR A 65 14.46 -1.91 -15.05
N LEU A 66 14.95 -1.65 -13.82
CA LEU A 66 16.39 -1.45 -13.58
C LEU A 66 17.19 -2.70 -13.92
N GLU A 67 16.64 -3.86 -13.61
CA GLU A 67 17.20 -5.17 -13.88
C GLU A 67 17.37 -5.41 -15.39
N GLU A 68 16.34 -5.07 -16.18
CA GLU A 68 16.40 -5.18 -17.65
C GLU A 68 17.39 -4.18 -18.26
N VAL A 69 17.44 -2.96 -17.76
CA VAL A 69 18.43 -1.94 -18.17
C VAL A 69 19.85 -2.42 -17.90
N VAL A 70 20.10 -3.01 -16.72
CA VAL A 70 21.41 -3.54 -16.33
C VAL A 70 21.84 -4.71 -17.23
N ALA A 71 20.97 -5.70 -17.39
CA ALA A 71 21.24 -6.85 -18.22
C ALA A 71 21.49 -6.46 -19.69
N ARG A 72 20.65 -5.58 -20.24
CA ARG A 72 20.76 -5.03 -21.57
C ARG A 72 22.09 -4.31 -21.78
N ASN A 73 22.43 -3.35 -20.89
CA ASN A 73 23.67 -2.59 -21.02
C ASN A 73 24.89 -3.50 -20.95
N TYR A 74 24.89 -4.50 -20.06
CA TYR A 74 25.97 -5.46 -19.97
C TYR A 74 26.15 -6.26 -21.29
N LEU A 75 25.06 -6.75 -21.86
CA LEU A 75 25.10 -7.54 -23.11
C LEU A 75 25.54 -6.70 -24.32
N ILE A 76 25.15 -5.41 -24.37
CA ILE A 76 25.44 -4.53 -25.50
C ILE A 76 26.84 -3.89 -25.39
N ASP A 77 27.21 -3.43 -24.18
CA ASP A 77 28.43 -2.63 -23.98
C ASP A 77 29.62 -3.50 -23.60
N GLU A 78 29.47 -4.52 -22.71
CA GLU A 78 30.53 -5.42 -22.28
C GLU A 78 30.71 -6.62 -23.23
N ARG A 79 29.67 -7.02 -23.98
CA ARG A 79 29.65 -8.11 -24.98
C ARG A 79 30.38 -9.36 -24.50
N PRO A 80 29.76 -10.18 -23.63
CA PRO A 80 30.36 -11.44 -23.20
C PRO A 80 30.64 -12.36 -24.39
N ASP A 81 31.60 -13.29 -24.24
CA ASP A 81 31.99 -14.23 -25.30
C ASP A 81 30.90 -15.23 -25.66
N ALA A 82 30.00 -15.56 -24.71
CA ALA A 82 28.82 -16.37 -24.95
C ALA A 82 27.71 -16.06 -23.92
N ILE A 83 26.47 -16.39 -24.26
CA ILE A 83 25.31 -16.34 -23.40
C ILE A 83 24.82 -17.75 -23.13
N LEU A 84 24.76 -18.16 -21.86
CA LEU A 84 24.07 -19.38 -21.44
C LEU A 84 22.66 -18.98 -20.96
N ASN A 85 21.65 -19.21 -21.79
CA ASN A 85 20.28 -18.85 -21.50
C ASN A 85 19.53 -20.05 -20.87
N ILE A 86 19.12 -19.93 -19.61
CA ILE A 86 18.33 -20.97 -18.94
C ILE A 86 16.83 -20.67 -19.11
N ILE A 87 16.12 -21.68 -19.61
CA ILE A 87 14.69 -21.65 -19.85
C ILE A 87 13.96 -22.75 -19.08
N ASP A 88 12.73 -22.45 -18.63
CA ASP A 88 11.86 -23.42 -17.97
C ASP A 88 11.16 -24.29 -19.02
N GLY A 89 11.46 -25.58 -19.05
CA GLY A 89 10.87 -26.56 -19.97
C GLY A 89 9.36 -26.75 -19.76
N THR A 90 8.82 -26.40 -18.63
CA THR A 90 7.37 -26.48 -18.35
C THR A 90 6.61 -25.28 -18.92
N ASN A 91 7.32 -24.16 -19.22
CA ASN A 91 6.79 -22.89 -19.71
C ASN A 91 7.60 -22.33 -20.89
N LEU A 92 7.77 -23.13 -21.94
CA LEU A 92 8.62 -22.77 -23.07
C LEU A 92 8.20 -21.49 -23.77
N GLU A 93 6.94 -21.33 -24.07
CA GLU A 93 6.39 -20.22 -24.87
C GLU A 93 6.89 -18.86 -24.37
N ARG A 94 6.80 -18.66 -23.07
CA ARG A 94 7.21 -17.40 -22.45
C ARG A 94 8.72 -17.22 -22.38
N ASN A 95 9.43 -18.28 -22.03
CA ASN A 95 10.89 -18.23 -21.94
C ASN A 95 11.55 -17.98 -23.29
N LEU A 96 10.91 -18.40 -24.39
CA LEU A 96 11.37 -18.15 -25.73
C LEU A 96 11.29 -16.66 -26.13
N TYR A 97 10.45 -15.83 -25.49
CA TYR A 97 10.40 -14.41 -25.79
C TYR A 97 11.73 -13.69 -25.47
N LEU A 98 12.31 -13.95 -24.32
CA LEU A 98 13.66 -13.46 -24.01
C LEU A 98 14.70 -14.11 -24.94
N THR A 99 14.55 -15.39 -25.23
CA THR A 99 15.47 -16.14 -26.10
C THR A 99 15.55 -15.51 -27.48
N THR A 100 14.43 -15.15 -28.11
CA THR A 100 14.44 -14.48 -29.43
C THR A 100 15.23 -13.17 -29.39
N GLN A 101 15.08 -12.36 -28.35
CA GLN A 101 15.82 -11.12 -28.19
C GLN A 101 17.33 -11.32 -27.94
N LEU A 102 17.70 -12.39 -27.24
CA LEU A 102 19.11 -12.74 -27.03
C LEU A 102 19.78 -13.23 -28.32
N THR A 103 19.07 -13.97 -29.16
CA THR A 103 19.60 -14.40 -30.46
C THR A 103 19.77 -13.25 -31.46
N GLU A 104 18.98 -12.17 -31.31
CA GLU A 104 19.11 -10.94 -32.13
C GLU A 104 20.40 -10.15 -31.87
N LEU A 105 21.05 -10.34 -30.69
CA LEU A 105 22.28 -9.60 -30.32
C LEU A 105 23.55 -10.00 -31.10
N GLY A 106 23.52 -11.14 -31.80
CA GLY A 106 24.68 -11.70 -32.53
C GLY A 106 25.79 -12.23 -31.61
N ILE A 107 25.51 -12.44 -30.32
CA ILE A 107 26.39 -13.09 -29.37
C ILE A 107 26.09 -14.60 -29.40
N PRO A 108 27.09 -15.50 -29.34
CA PRO A 108 26.84 -16.94 -29.27
C PRO A 108 25.91 -17.31 -28.12
N VAL A 109 24.76 -17.95 -28.43
CA VAL A 109 23.76 -18.34 -27.44
C VAL A 109 23.69 -19.86 -27.32
N VAL A 110 23.73 -20.38 -26.11
CA VAL A 110 23.40 -21.76 -25.78
C VAL A 110 22.19 -21.76 -24.85
N ILE A 111 21.22 -22.63 -25.15
CA ILE A 111 19.99 -22.73 -24.34
C ILE A 111 20.10 -23.96 -23.45
N ALA A 112 19.90 -23.77 -22.15
CA ALA A 112 19.75 -24.82 -21.16
C ALA A 112 18.27 -24.98 -20.78
N ILE A 113 17.60 -26.03 -21.25
CA ILE A 113 16.21 -26.33 -20.89
C ILE A 113 16.21 -27.02 -19.53
N ASN A 114 15.78 -26.29 -18.52
CA ASN A 114 15.71 -26.76 -17.13
C ASN A 114 14.37 -27.45 -16.83
N MET A 115 14.29 -28.14 -15.69
CA MET A 115 13.09 -28.85 -15.23
C MET A 115 12.68 -30.00 -16.16
N MET A 116 13.61 -30.59 -16.93
CA MET A 116 13.33 -31.70 -17.82
C MET A 116 12.83 -32.95 -17.09
N ASP A 117 13.18 -33.12 -15.83
CA ASP A 117 12.64 -34.17 -14.98
C ASP A 117 11.13 -33.98 -14.72
N VAL A 118 10.66 -32.75 -14.58
CA VAL A 118 9.23 -32.39 -14.43
C VAL A 118 8.50 -32.61 -15.76
N VAL A 119 9.08 -32.16 -16.88
CA VAL A 119 8.52 -32.33 -18.24
C VAL A 119 8.32 -33.83 -18.53
N LYS A 120 9.36 -34.66 -18.27
CA LYS A 120 9.29 -36.11 -18.45
C LYS A 120 8.25 -36.76 -17.51
N LYS A 121 8.15 -36.32 -16.25
CA LYS A 121 7.14 -36.77 -15.29
C LYS A 121 5.72 -36.48 -15.75
N ASN A 122 5.49 -35.34 -16.35
CA ASN A 122 4.18 -34.94 -16.90
C ASN A 122 3.82 -35.70 -18.18
N GLY A 123 4.82 -36.33 -18.81
CA GLY A 123 4.69 -37.07 -20.06
C GLY A 123 4.66 -36.19 -21.29
N ASP A 124 5.04 -34.93 -21.15
CA ASP A 124 5.19 -33.98 -22.26
C ASP A 124 6.50 -34.29 -23.03
N LYS A 125 6.54 -33.96 -24.31
CA LYS A 125 7.69 -34.20 -25.20
C LYS A 125 8.11 -32.90 -25.87
N ILE A 126 9.37 -32.55 -25.72
CA ILE A 126 10.04 -31.46 -26.43
C ILE A 126 10.94 -32.07 -27.49
N ASN A 127 10.79 -31.65 -28.74
CA ASN A 127 11.72 -32.01 -29.81
C ASN A 127 12.89 -31.03 -29.80
N VAL A 128 13.94 -31.36 -29.07
CA VAL A 128 15.10 -30.49 -28.85
C VAL A 128 15.87 -30.20 -30.14
N ASP A 129 15.99 -31.21 -31.02
CA ASP A 129 16.70 -31.07 -32.30
C ASP A 129 15.98 -30.06 -33.23
N GLU A 130 14.66 -30.18 -33.31
CA GLU A 130 13.84 -29.27 -34.13
C GLU A 130 13.86 -27.85 -33.54
N LEU A 131 13.77 -27.74 -32.21
CA LEU A 131 13.84 -26.46 -31.52
C LEU A 131 15.20 -25.77 -31.72
N SER A 132 16.30 -26.55 -31.65
CA SER A 132 17.67 -26.12 -31.94
C SER A 132 17.80 -25.59 -33.37
N ARG A 133 17.21 -26.30 -34.33
CA ARG A 133 17.24 -25.91 -35.74
C ARG A 133 16.47 -24.59 -35.97
N GLN A 134 15.29 -24.42 -35.35
CA GLN A 134 14.48 -23.22 -35.55
C GLN A 134 15.06 -22.01 -34.88
N LEU A 135 15.69 -22.15 -33.71
CA LEU A 135 16.33 -21.05 -33.00
C LEU A 135 17.77 -20.73 -33.42
N GLY A 136 18.40 -21.64 -34.24
CA GLY A 136 19.76 -21.45 -34.72
C GLY A 136 20.84 -21.54 -33.62
N CYS A 137 20.56 -22.20 -32.50
CA CYS A 137 21.49 -22.31 -31.37
C CYS A 137 21.46 -23.67 -30.71
N LYS A 138 22.57 -24.06 -30.06
CA LYS A 138 22.74 -25.35 -29.38
C LYS A 138 21.85 -25.40 -28.14
N ILE A 139 21.16 -26.51 -27.94
CA ILE A 139 20.26 -26.71 -26.79
C ILE A 139 20.74 -27.91 -25.98
N VAL A 140 20.71 -27.78 -24.64
CA VAL A 140 21.08 -28.84 -23.69
C VAL A 140 19.94 -29.04 -22.68
N GLU A 141 19.51 -30.28 -22.48
CA GLU A 141 18.55 -30.65 -21.44
C GLU A 141 19.24 -30.68 -20.07
N ILE A 142 18.69 -30.00 -19.08
CA ILE A 142 19.23 -29.99 -17.73
C ILE A 142 18.16 -30.19 -16.65
N SER A 143 18.63 -30.61 -15.47
CA SER A 143 17.88 -30.46 -14.22
C SER A 143 18.82 -29.82 -13.19
N ALA A 144 18.75 -28.49 -13.06
CA ALA A 144 19.64 -27.72 -12.19
C ALA A 144 19.57 -28.19 -10.72
N LEU A 145 18.38 -28.63 -10.28
CA LEU A 145 18.16 -29.12 -8.91
C LEU A 145 18.83 -30.46 -8.65
N LYS A 146 18.84 -31.34 -9.64
CA LYS A 146 19.48 -32.69 -9.56
C LYS A 146 20.94 -32.68 -9.97
N GLY A 147 21.39 -31.64 -10.65
CA GLY A 147 22.74 -31.50 -11.17
C GLY A 147 22.97 -32.19 -12.52
N ASP A 148 21.88 -32.71 -13.14
CA ASP A 148 21.96 -33.43 -14.42
C ASP A 148 22.19 -32.44 -15.57
N GLY A 149 23.14 -32.71 -16.50
CA GLY A 149 23.41 -31.91 -17.69
C GLY A 149 24.01 -30.52 -17.43
N VAL A 150 24.26 -30.13 -16.16
CA VAL A 150 24.75 -28.81 -15.78
C VAL A 150 26.12 -28.49 -16.37
N MET A 151 27.08 -29.45 -16.31
CA MET A 151 28.41 -29.24 -16.86
C MET A 151 28.38 -29.31 -18.40
N ASP A 152 27.53 -30.12 -18.98
CA ASP A 152 27.40 -30.24 -20.43
C ASP A 152 26.93 -28.94 -21.05
N ALA A 153 26.01 -28.20 -20.35
CA ALA A 153 25.57 -26.86 -20.75
C ALA A 153 26.70 -25.83 -20.68
N ALA A 154 27.53 -25.88 -19.65
CA ALA A 154 28.71 -25.02 -19.54
C ALA A 154 29.77 -25.31 -20.61
N GLU A 155 30.06 -26.55 -20.88
CA GLU A 155 31.00 -26.98 -21.95
C GLU A 155 30.47 -26.56 -23.34
N ALA A 156 29.16 -26.70 -23.58
CA ALA A 156 28.54 -26.21 -24.80
C ALA A 156 28.69 -24.70 -24.97
N ALA A 157 28.54 -23.93 -23.86
CA ALA A 157 28.74 -22.49 -23.90
C ALA A 157 30.20 -22.07 -24.15
N ILE A 158 31.17 -22.82 -23.59
CA ILE A 158 32.60 -22.63 -23.86
C ILE A 158 32.94 -22.94 -25.34
N GLU A 159 32.36 -23.99 -25.89
CA GLU A 159 32.55 -24.36 -27.30
C GLU A 159 31.96 -23.30 -28.23
N ALA A 160 30.73 -22.80 -27.91
CA ALA A 160 30.06 -21.74 -28.66
C ALA A 160 30.88 -20.46 -28.68
N ALA A 161 31.41 -20.04 -27.51
CA ALA A 161 32.25 -18.86 -27.38
C ALA A 161 33.49 -18.86 -28.28
N LYS A 162 34.00 -20.02 -28.64
CA LYS A 162 35.21 -20.15 -29.45
C LYS A 162 34.98 -20.22 -30.96
N ASN A 163 33.85 -20.75 -31.38
CA ASN A 163 33.68 -21.24 -32.74
C ASN A 163 32.42 -20.80 -33.48
N THR A 164 31.46 -20.14 -32.82
CA THR A 164 30.14 -19.89 -33.44
C THR A 164 29.71 -18.42 -33.32
N LYS A 165 28.88 -18.01 -34.28
CA LYS A 165 28.06 -16.77 -34.17
C LYS A 165 26.61 -17.23 -34.21
N THR A 166 25.75 -16.59 -33.42
CA THR A 166 24.31 -16.83 -33.50
C THR A 166 23.70 -15.75 -34.39
N LEU A 167 23.05 -16.15 -35.46
CA LEU A 167 22.25 -15.29 -36.31
C LEU A 167 20.77 -15.51 -36.02
N PRO A 168 19.96 -14.44 -35.95
CA PRO A 168 18.51 -14.57 -35.75
C PRO A 168 17.90 -15.29 -36.97
N MET A 169 17.13 -16.35 -36.68
CA MET A 169 16.50 -17.18 -37.72
C MET A 169 15.05 -16.76 -38.01
N HIS A 170 14.52 -15.81 -37.23
CA HIS A 170 13.13 -15.36 -37.35
C HIS A 170 12.98 -14.26 -38.37
N THR A 171 11.91 -14.33 -39.14
CA THR A 171 11.40 -13.28 -40.03
C THR A 171 10.01 -12.89 -39.56
N PHE A 172 9.71 -11.59 -39.65
CA PHE A 172 8.40 -11.05 -39.28
C PHE A 172 7.45 -11.03 -40.48
N GLU A 173 6.21 -10.55 -40.28
CA GLU A 173 5.25 -10.41 -41.36
C GLU A 173 5.70 -9.40 -42.42
N GLY A 174 5.27 -9.56 -43.68
CA GLY A 174 5.88 -8.90 -44.85
C GLY A 174 6.06 -7.40 -44.77
N SER A 175 5.10 -6.62 -44.26
CA SER A 175 5.22 -5.14 -44.09
C SER A 175 6.23 -4.75 -43.03
N VAL A 176 6.27 -5.48 -41.92
CA VAL A 176 7.24 -5.25 -40.83
C VAL A 176 8.66 -5.58 -41.29
N GLU A 177 8.83 -6.71 -41.96
CA GLU A 177 10.13 -7.15 -42.46
C GLU A 177 10.67 -6.19 -43.52
N HIS A 178 9.80 -5.67 -44.41
CA HIS A 178 10.16 -4.66 -45.40
C HIS A 178 10.63 -3.36 -44.74
N ALA A 179 9.92 -2.87 -43.73
CA ALA A 179 10.33 -1.67 -43.00
C ALA A 179 11.65 -1.88 -42.25
N LEU A 180 11.87 -3.07 -41.63
CA LEU A 180 13.14 -3.39 -40.98
C LEU A 180 14.30 -3.46 -41.96
N ALA A 181 14.13 -4.04 -43.15
CA ALA A 181 15.15 -4.06 -44.18
C ALA A 181 15.53 -2.64 -44.66
N HIS A 182 14.55 -1.74 -44.83
CA HIS A 182 14.81 -0.33 -45.14
C HIS A 182 15.60 0.37 -44.03
N ILE A 183 15.25 0.07 -42.76
CA ILE A 183 16.00 0.63 -41.60
C ILE A 183 17.42 0.08 -41.55
N GLU A 184 17.63 -1.21 -41.86
CA GLU A 184 18.96 -1.84 -41.91
C GLU A 184 19.85 -1.15 -42.97
N GLU A 185 19.30 -0.92 -44.17
CA GLU A 185 20.04 -0.26 -45.26
C GLU A 185 20.28 1.22 -44.95
N ALA A 186 19.26 1.96 -44.46
CA ALA A 186 19.36 3.40 -44.27
C ALA A 186 20.17 3.82 -43.03
N ALA A 187 20.14 3.06 -41.95
CA ALA A 187 20.66 3.51 -40.65
C ALA A 187 21.80 2.67 -40.07
N VAL A 188 21.88 1.37 -40.36
CA VAL A 188 22.80 0.47 -39.65
C VAL A 188 23.68 -0.41 -40.56
N HIS A 189 23.63 -0.21 -41.85
CA HIS A 189 24.48 -0.94 -42.81
C HIS A 189 26.00 -0.89 -42.51
N GLY A 190 26.49 0.16 -41.86
CA GLY A 190 27.87 0.28 -41.41
C GLY A 190 28.22 -0.53 -40.17
N LEU A 191 27.28 -1.17 -39.51
CA LEU A 191 27.51 -2.05 -38.34
C LEU A 191 27.81 -3.48 -38.78
N PRO A 192 28.43 -4.32 -37.91
CA PRO A 192 28.59 -5.75 -38.16
C PRO A 192 27.22 -6.39 -38.47
N GLU A 193 27.19 -7.29 -39.46
CA GLU A 193 25.97 -7.95 -39.97
C GLU A 193 25.14 -8.56 -38.82
N GLU A 194 25.82 -9.20 -37.86
CA GLU A 194 25.20 -9.83 -36.71
C GLU A 194 24.49 -8.87 -35.73
N GLN A 195 24.72 -7.56 -35.86
CA GLN A 195 24.14 -6.53 -35.01
C GLN A 195 23.03 -5.74 -35.71
N GLN A 196 23.01 -5.73 -37.02
CA GLN A 196 22.12 -4.86 -37.83
C GLN A 196 20.66 -5.12 -37.49
N ARG A 197 20.26 -6.37 -37.38
CA ARG A 197 18.89 -6.77 -37.05
C ARG A 197 18.40 -6.22 -35.71
N TRP A 198 19.21 -6.35 -34.66
CA TRP A 198 18.85 -5.84 -33.35
C TRP A 198 18.69 -4.33 -33.32
N TYR A 199 19.63 -3.62 -33.96
CA TYR A 199 19.55 -2.16 -34.04
C TYR A 199 18.37 -1.71 -34.89
N ALA A 200 18.05 -2.35 -35.99
CA ALA A 200 16.89 -2.05 -36.83
C ALA A 200 15.57 -2.21 -36.06
N ILE A 201 15.40 -3.30 -35.33
CA ILE A 201 14.23 -3.53 -34.48
C ILE A 201 14.12 -2.42 -33.41
N LYS A 202 15.23 -2.04 -32.77
CA LYS A 202 15.21 -0.99 -31.74
C LYS A 202 14.93 0.41 -32.30
N ILE A 203 15.37 0.69 -33.52
CA ILE A 203 15.01 1.93 -34.23
C ILE A 203 13.50 1.91 -34.55
N PHE A 204 12.97 0.80 -35.04
CA PHE A 204 11.55 0.63 -35.30
C PHE A 204 10.70 0.83 -34.03
N GLU A 205 11.15 0.30 -32.90
CA GLU A 205 10.54 0.51 -31.57
C GLU A 205 10.75 1.94 -31.01
N ARG A 206 11.49 2.81 -31.70
CA ARG A 206 11.86 4.19 -31.29
C ARG A 206 12.62 4.24 -29.96
N ASP A 207 13.54 3.30 -29.72
CA ASP A 207 14.35 3.26 -28.49
C ASP A 207 15.30 4.46 -28.40
N ASP A 208 15.01 5.38 -27.45
CA ASP A 208 15.74 6.63 -27.25
C ASP A 208 17.25 6.44 -27.04
N LYS A 209 17.67 5.37 -26.35
CA LYS A 209 19.09 5.13 -26.07
C LYS A 209 19.85 4.67 -27.31
N VAL A 210 19.22 3.85 -28.12
CA VAL A 210 19.76 3.38 -29.38
C VAL A 210 19.88 4.51 -30.38
N LEU A 211 18.83 5.32 -30.50
CA LEU A 211 18.82 6.51 -31.36
C LEU A 211 19.90 7.52 -30.95
N ALA A 212 20.06 7.77 -29.65
CA ALA A 212 21.11 8.63 -29.14
C ALA A 212 22.54 8.10 -29.41
N LYS A 213 22.71 6.73 -29.36
CA LYS A 213 24.00 6.09 -29.63
C LYS A 213 24.41 6.14 -31.11
N LEU A 214 23.44 5.98 -32.00
CA LEU A 214 23.69 5.97 -33.47
C LEU A 214 23.88 7.36 -34.07
N ASN A 215 23.34 8.41 -33.43
CA ASN A 215 23.47 9.81 -33.86
C ASN A 215 23.15 10.02 -35.37
N LEU A 216 21.99 9.48 -35.80
CA LEU A 216 21.57 9.55 -37.21
C LEU A 216 21.24 10.97 -37.64
N ASP A 217 21.37 11.25 -38.92
CA ASP A 217 20.97 12.54 -39.47
C ASP A 217 19.45 12.71 -39.57
N LYS A 218 19.00 13.96 -39.63
CA LYS A 218 17.56 14.25 -39.53
C LYS A 218 16.76 13.73 -40.75
N ALA A 219 17.38 13.71 -41.93
CA ALA A 219 16.70 13.25 -43.16
C ALA A 219 16.45 11.74 -43.11
N THR A 220 17.43 10.96 -42.64
CA THR A 220 17.29 9.52 -42.41
C THR A 220 16.22 9.22 -41.35
N LEU A 221 16.20 9.98 -40.25
CA LEU A 221 15.19 9.81 -39.21
C LEU A 221 13.76 10.10 -39.71
N GLU A 222 13.57 11.16 -40.55
CA GLU A 222 12.27 11.47 -41.11
C GLU A 222 11.80 10.42 -42.13
N HIS A 223 12.72 9.81 -42.89
CA HIS A 223 12.42 8.73 -43.82
C HIS A 223 11.96 7.46 -43.05
N ILE A 224 12.76 7.04 -42.11
CA ILE A 224 12.44 5.86 -41.25
C ILE A 224 11.10 6.06 -40.48
N GLU A 225 10.84 7.27 -39.97
CA GLU A 225 9.56 7.57 -39.30
C GLU A 225 8.38 7.47 -40.28
N GLY A 226 8.58 7.74 -41.57
CA GLY A 226 7.58 7.52 -42.62
C GLY A 226 7.22 6.05 -42.76
N ASP A 227 8.23 5.17 -42.86
CA ASP A 227 8.06 3.74 -42.99
C ASP A 227 7.38 3.12 -41.75
N ILE A 228 7.81 3.53 -40.53
CA ILE A 228 7.19 3.06 -39.29
C ILE A 228 5.71 3.42 -39.23
N LYS A 229 5.35 4.68 -39.57
CA LYS A 229 3.95 5.12 -39.54
C LYS A 229 3.08 4.42 -40.57
N GLU A 230 3.63 4.03 -41.70
CA GLU A 230 2.90 3.26 -42.71
C GLU A 230 2.51 1.88 -42.15
N VAL A 231 3.45 1.20 -41.48
CA VAL A 231 3.22 -0.10 -40.83
C VAL A 231 2.25 0.04 -39.65
N GLU A 232 2.42 1.06 -38.79
CA GLU A 232 1.49 1.32 -37.66
C GLU A 232 0.06 1.56 -38.14
N LYS A 233 -0.11 2.25 -39.25
CA LYS A 233 -1.41 2.49 -39.87
C LYS A 233 -2.02 1.22 -40.50
N GLU A 234 -1.18 0.36 -41.08
CA GLU A 234 -1.62 -0.90 -41.72
C GLU A 234 -2.06 -1.89 -40.64
N MET A 235 -1.31 -1.99 -39.54
CA MET A 235 -1.55 -2.95 -38.47
C MET A 235 -2.46 -2.43 -37.34
N ASP A 236 -2.84 -1.14 -37.37
CA ASP A 236 -3.69 -0.46 -36.38
C ASP A 236 -3.17 -0.62 -34.93
N ASP A 237 -1.83 -0.57 -34.76
CA ASP A 237 -1.17 -0.71 -33.46
C ASP A 237 0.14 0.11 -33.41
N ASP A 238 0.72 0.32 -32.23
CA ASP A 238 1.99 1.00 -32.08
C ASP A 238 3.19 0.07 -32.42
N ALA A 239 4.31 0.66 -32.80
CA ALA A 239 5.50 -0.06 -33.27
C ALA A 239 6.03 -1.10 -32.26
N GLU A 240 5.98 -0.82 -30.95
CA GLU A 240 6.45 -1.75 -29.92
C GLU A 240 5.49 -2.93 -29.76
N SER A 241 4.18 -2.68 -29.80
CA SER A 241 3.15 -3.70 -29.75
C SER A 241 3.21 -4.61 -30.99
N ILE A 242 3.46 -4.04 -32.18
CA ILE A 242 3.63 -4.78 -33.44
C ILE A 242 4.80 -5.77 -33.31
N ILE A 243 5.99 -5.32 -32.95
CA ILE A 243 7.17 -6.20 -32.77
C ILE A 243 6.93 -7.27 -31.70
N THR A 244 6.27 -6.90 -30.63
CA THR A 244 5.94 -7.85 -29.56
C THR A 244 4.99 -8.94 -30.08
N ASN A 245 3.94 -8.55 -30.82
CA ASN A 245 3.00 -9.51 -31.42
C ASN A 245 3.65 -10.43 -32.43
N GLU A 246 4.49 -9.90 -33.30
CA GLU A 246 5.25 -10.66 -34.28
C GLU A 246 6.17 -11.74 -33.63
N ARG A 247 6.88 -11.37 -32.54
CA ARG A 247 7.66 -12.35 -31.77
C ARG A 247 6.78 -13.46 -31.20
N TYR A 248 5.58 -13.14 -30.69
CA TYR A 248 4.67 -14.15 -30.18
C TYR A 248 4.11 -15.04 -31.27
N ILE A 249 3.81 -14.53 -32.47
CA ILE A 249 3.38 -15.32 -33.63
C ILE A 249 4.50 -16.32 -34.01
N TYR A 250 5.75 -15.85 -34.08
CA TYR A 250 6.89 -16.71 -34.36
C TYR A 250 7.07 -17.80 -33.28
N ILE A 251 7.02 -17.44 -31.98
CA ILE A 251 7.13 -18.38 -30.88
C ILE A 251 6.01 -19.42 -30.90
N ALA A 252 4.77 -19.01 -31.19
CA ALA A 252 3.64 -19.92 -31.30
C ALA A 252 3.84 -20.95 -32.42
N SER A 253 4.46 -20.55 -33.54
CA SER A 253 4.79 -21.43 -34.64
C SER A 253 5.83 -22.50 -34.23
N ILE A 254 6.87 -22.08 -33.49
CA ILE A 254 7.90 -22.98 -32.94
C ILE A 254 7.30 -23.98 -31.96
N ILE A 255 6.50 -23.47 -30.99
CA ILE A 255 5.88 -24.35 -29.99
C ILE A 255 4.99 -25.41 -30.65
N LYS A 256 4.22 -25.03 -31.65
CA LYS A 256 3.37 -25.95 -32.39
C LYS A 256 4.18 -27.07 -33.09
N ALA A 257 5.37 -26.74 -33.58
CA ALA A 257 6.25 -27.69 -34.25
C ALA A 257 7.04 -28.59 -33.26
N CYS A 258 7.53 -28.02 -32.14
CA CYS A 258 8.52 -28.65 -31.28
C CYS A 258 7.96 -29.22 -29.98
N TYR A 259 6.79 -28.80 -29.50
CA TYR A 259 6.26 -29.20 -28.20
C TYR A 259 4.95 -29.97 -28.32
N LYS A 260 4.94 -31.19 -27.79
CA LYS A 260 3.75 -32.06 -27.75
C LYS A 260 3.34 -32.31 -26.29
N LYS A 261 2.27 -31.66 -25.84
CA LYS A 261 1.63 -31.96 -24.55
C LYS A 261 0.90 -33.32 -24.65
N LYS A 262 1.05 -34.15 -23.61
CA LYS A 262 0.33 -35.43 -23.53
C LYS A 262 -1.18 -35.24 -23.40
N ASN A 263 -1.61 -34.21 -22.69
CA ASN A 263 -3.01 -33.90 -22.40
C ASN A 263 -3.47 -32.68 -23.21
N VAL A 264 -3.46 -32.76 -24.53
CA VAL A 264 -4.00 -31.69 -25.41
C VAL A 264 -5.52 -31.61 -25.23
N GLY A 265 -6.01 -30.50 -24.74
CA GLY A 265 -7.45 -30.20 -24.61
C GLY A 265 -8.06 -30.42 -23.22
N GLN A 266 -7.36 -30.94 -22.24
CA GLN A 266 -7.81 -30.91 -20.84
C GLN A 266 -7.29 -29.64 -20.15
N LEU A 267 -8.23 -28.74 -19.84
CA LEU A 267 -7.94 -27.57 -19.00
C LEU A 267 -7.43 -28.07 -17.64
N SER A 268 -6.28 -27.54 -17.20
CA SER A 268 -5.79 -27.79 -15.84
C SER A 268 -6.83 -27.29 -14.81
N THR A 269 -6.73 -27.76 -13.58
CA THR A 269 -7.59 -27.22 -12.49
C THR A 269 -7.41 -25.70 -12.34
N SER A 270 -6.18 -25.20 -12.49
CA SER A 270 -5.87 -23.76 -12.50
C SER A 270 -6.60 -23.05 -13.64
N ASP A 271 -6.57 -23.56 -14.87
CA ASP A 271 -7.24 -22.95 -16.02
C ASP A 271 -8.77 -22.91 -15.84
N LYS A 272 -9.35 -23.93 -15.21
CA LYS A 272 -10.78 -23.95 -14.90
C LYS A 272 -11.16 -22.88 -13.88
N ILE A 273 -10.35 -22.70 -12.83
CA ILE A 273 -10.54 -21.66 -11.82
C ILE A 273 -10.35 -20.29 -12.47
N ASP A 274 -9.30 -20.13 -13.30
CA ASP A 274 -8.99 -18.87 -13.99
C ASP A 274 -10.12 -18.44 -14.91
N LYS A 275 -10.77 -19.37 -15.60
CA LYS A 275 -11.93 -19.07 -16.45
C LYS A 275 -13.08 -18.39 -15.70
N VAL A 276 -13.21 -18.64 -14.39
CA VAL A 276 -14.21 -18.02 -13.52
C VAL A 276 -13.66 -16.74 -12.88
N VAL A 277 -12.48 -16.81 -12.28
CA VAL A 277 -11.88 -15.73 -11.48
C VAL A 277 -11.41 -14.57 -12.36
N THR A 278 -10.91 -14.83 -13.57
CA THR A 278 -10.49 -13.78 -14.51
C THR A 278 -11.60 -13.34 -15.46
N ASN A 279 -12.83 -13.85 -15.28
CA ASN A 279 -13.98 -13.44 -16.06
C ASN A 279 -14.27 -11.95 -15.87
N ARG A 280 -14.51 -11.24 -16.96
CA ARG A 280 -14.72 -9.79 -16.98
C ARG A 280 -15.85 -9.30 -16.05
N TRP A 281 -16.90 -10.09 -15.87
CA TRP A 281 -18.08 -9.73 -15.07
C TRP A 281 -18.06 -10.36 -13.68
N LEU A 282 -17.52 -11.58 -13.54
CA LEU A 282 -17.50 -12.33 -12.30
C LEU A 282 -16.24 -12.02 -11.45
N GLY A 283 -15.13 -11.66 -12.09
CA GLY A 283 -13.87 -11.44 -11.40
C GLY A 283 -13.93 -10.34 -10.33
N LEU A 284 -14.57 -9.20 -10.64
CA LEU A 284 -14.75 -8.09 -9.68
C LEU A 284 -15.66 -8.44 -8.50
N PRO A 285 -16.85 -9.02 -8.66
CA PRO A 285 -17.68 -9.48 -7.53
C PRO A 285 -16.99 -10.53 -6.67
N ILE A 286 -16.34 -11.53 -7.28
CA ILE A 286 -15.60 -12.57 -6.52
C ILE A 286 -14.50 -11.92 -5.67
N PHE A 287 -13.77 -11.00 -6.28
CA PHE A 287 -12.74 -10.25 -5.58
C PHE A 287 -13.30 -9.44 -4.41
N ALA A 288 -14.41 -8.72 -4.62
CA ALA A 288 -15.08 -7.96 -3.57
C ALA A 288 -15.48 -8.85 -2.38
N VAL A 289 -16.02 -10.05 -2.65
CA VAL A 289 -16.38 -11.02 -1.61
C VAL A 289 -15.15 -11.53 -0.86
N ILE A 290 -14.08 -11.90 -1.57
CA ILE A 290 -12.85 -12.41 -0.92
C ILE A 290 -12.22 -11.31 -0.05
N MET A 291 -12.14 -10.09 -0.54
CA MET A 291 -11.59 -8.98 0.24
C MET A 291 -12.49 -8.60 1.41
N PHE A 292 -13.81 -8.63 1.24
CA PHE A 292 -14.73 -8.46 2.35
C PHE A 292 -14.48 -9.49 3.45
N LEU A 293 -14.31 -10.77 3.11
CA LEU A 293 -14.00 -11.82 4.08
C LEU A 293 -12.65 -11.58 4.78
N VAL A 294 -11.61 -11.17 4.01
CA VAL A 294 -10.30 -10.82 4.59
C VAL A 294 -10.42 -9.69 5.61
N TYR A 295 -11.13 -8.62 5.25
CA TYR A 295 -11.32 -7.49 6.16
C TYR A 295 -12.24 -7.84 7.33
N TYR A 296 -13.30 -8.58 7.10
CA TYR A 296 -14.20 -9.02 8.16
C TYR A 296 -13.47 -9.84 9.23
N ILE A 297 -12.61 -10.77 8.79
CA ILE A 297 -11.82 -11.60 9.72
C ILE A 297 -10.76 -10.75 10.44
N SER A 298 -10.08 -9.85 9.72
CA SER A 298 -8.97 -9.09 10.28
C SER A 298 -9.39 -7.86 11.08
N MET A 299 -10.54 -7.25 10.76
CA MET A 299 -10.95 -5.97 11.36
C MET A 299 -12.15 -6.09 12.30
N VAL A 300 -13.03 -7.06 12.07
CA VAL A 300 -14.31 -7.15 12.82
C VAL A 300 -14.36 -8.33 13.77
N THR A 301 -13.62 -9.42 13.51
CA THR A 301 -13.69 -10.63 14.35
C THR A 301 -12.36 -10.92 15.05
N VAL A 302 -11.53 -11.78 14.46
CA VAL A 302 -10.27 -12.25 15.09
C VAL A 302 -9.31 -11.09 15.36
N GLY A 303 -9.20 -10.17 14.43
CA GLY A 303 -8.27 -9.05 14.56
C GLY A 303 -8.74 -8.04 15.62
N SER A 304 -10.03 -7.68 15.65
CA SER A 304 -10.60 -6.82 16.68
C SER A 304 -10.42 -7.43 18.06
N PHE A 305 -10.90 -8.64 18.28
CA PHE A 305 -10.73 -9.33 19.56
C PHE A 305 -9.29 -9.34 20.09
N ALA A 306 -8.32 -9.57 19.19
CA ALA A 306 -6.91 -9.58 19.58
C ALA A 306 -6.36 -8.17 19.84
N THR A 307 -6.91 -7.15 19.18
CA THR A 307 -6.56 -5.74 19.39
C THR A 307 -7.17 -5.22 20.70
N ASP A 308 -8.44 -5.52 20.98
CA ASP A 308 -9.10 -5.14 22.22
C ASP A 308 -8.37 -5.76 23.42
N TRP A 309 -8.02 -7.05 23.33
CA TRP A 309 -7.19 -7.68 24.37
C TRP A 309 -5.82 -6.99 24.53
N MET A 310 -5.21 -6.51 23.46
CA MET A 310 -3.92 -5.82 23.52
C MET A 310 -4.06 -4.40 24.08
N ASN A 311 -5.10 -3.66 23.69
CA ASN A 311 -5.33 -2.29 24.14
C ASN A 311 -5.84 -2.25 25.59
N ASP A 312 -6.92 -2.95 25.89
CA ASP A 312 -7.59 -2.87 27.19
C ASP A 312 -6.88 -3.77 28.21
N GLY A 313 -6.34 -4.91 27.76
CA GLY A 313 -5.61 -5.83 28.62
C GLY A 313 -4.15 -5.44 28.84
N VAL A 314 -3.34 -5.49 27.78
CA VAL A 314 -1.87 -5.35 27.91
C VAL A 314 -1.46 -3.90 28.12
N PHE A 315 -2.06 -2.97 27.37
CA PHE A 315 -1.77 -1.53 27.43
C PHE A 315 -2.86 -0.68 28.10
N GLY A 316 -3.90 -1.30 28.63
CA GLY A 316 -4.94 -0.71 29.47
C GLY A 316 -4.83 -1.20 30.91
N ASP A 317 -5.97 -1.47 31.53
CA ASP A 317 -6.05 -1.81 32.97
C ASP A 317 -5.56 -3.21 33.30
N GLY A 318 -5.74 -4.17 32.38
CA GLY A 318 -5.32 -5.56 32.59
C GLY A 318 -6.29 -6.60 32.02
N TRP A 319 -6.04 -7.85 32.32
CA TRP A 319 -6.88 -8.96 31.83
C TRP A 319 -6.88 -10.16 32.79
N HIS A 320 -7.94 -10.94 32.70
CA HIS A 320 -8.01 -12.21 33.42
C HIS A 320 -7.20 -13.31 32.73
N LEU A 321 -6.32 -13.98 33.45
CA LEU A 321 -5.48 -15.04 32.90
C LEU A 321 -6.33 -16.17 32.30
N LEU A 322 -6.08 -16.48 31.00
CA LEU A 322 -6.88 -17.45 30.23
C LEU A 322 -8.37 -17.13 30.11
N GLY A 323 -8.79 -15.88 30.37
CA GLY A 323 -10.18 -15.49 30.38
C GLY A 323 -11.04 -16.04 31.52
N ILE A 324 -10.39 -16.64 32.55
CA ILE A 324 -11.12 -17.21 33.70
C ILE A 324 -11.59 -16.05 34.57
N GLY A 325 -12.92 -15.91 34.72
CA GLY A 325 -13.53 -14.82 35.48
C GLY A 325 -13.95 -13.61 34.62
N SER A 326 -13.39 -13.45 33.42
CA SER A 326 -13.66 -12.29 32.55
C SER A 326 -15.17 -12.08 32.31
N LYS A 327 -15.90 -13.14 32.01
CA LYS A 327 -17.36 -13.04 31.76
C LYS A 327 -18.14 -12.61 33.01
N ALA A 328 -17.76 -13.11 34.19
CA ALA A 328 -18.42 -12.75 35.44
C ALA A 328 -18.14 -11.29 35.80
N TYR A 329 -16.89 -10.85 35.62
CA TYR A 329 -16.48 -9.46 35.78
C TYR A 329 -17.23 -8.54 34.83
N SER A 330 -17.21 -8.84 33.50
CA SER A 330 -17.86 -7.96 32.51
C SER A 330 -19.38 -7.85 32.77
N THR A 331 -20.04 -8.94 33.19
CA THR A 331 -21.45 -8.87 33.52
C THR A 331 -21.74 -7.99 34.75
N ASP A 332 -20.90 -8.06 35.77
CA ASP A 332 -21.10 -7.25 37.00
C ASP A 332 -20.69 -5.78 36.74
N ALA A 333 -19.71 -5.53 35.88
CA ALA A 333 -19.33 -4.18 35.42
C ALA A 333 -20.43 -3.54 34.57
N ASP A 334 -20.99 -4.29 33.61
CA ASP A 334 -22.14 -3.87 32.81
C ASP A 334 -23.38 -3.57 33.67
N ASP A 335 -23.63 -4.40 34.67
CA ASP A 335 -24.72 -4.20 35.63
C ASP A 335 -24.49 -2.96 36.51
N TYR A 336 -23.25 -2.74 36.94
CA TYR A 336 -22.85 -1.53 37.69
C TYR A 336 -23.06 -0.27 36.86
N THR A 337 -22.56 -0.23 35.64
CA THR A 337 -22.74 0.90 34.71
C THR A 337 -24.22 1.17 34.44
N ALA A 338 -24.99 0.13 34.13
CA ALA A 338 -26.43 0.25 33.94
C ALA A 338 -27.16 0.75 35.20
N ALA A 339 -26.69 0.37 36.39
CA ALA A 339 -27.28 0.82 37.66
C ALA A 339 -26.98 2.31 37.92
N THR A 340 -25.75 2.72 37.77
CA THR A 340 -25.34 4.15 37.92
C THR A 340 -26.02 5.05 36.91
N GLU A 341 -26.09 4.65 35.63
CA GLU A 341 -26.82 5.39 34.59
C GLU A 341 -28.34 5.48 34.89
N ALA A 342 -28.95 4.39 35.30
CA ALA A 342 -30.36 4.40 35.65
C ALA A 342 -30.67 5.32 36.83
N VAL A 343 -29.82 5.35 37.85
CA VAL A 343 -29.97 6.26 38.99
C VAL A 343 -29.71 7.71 38.60
N SER A 344 -28.61 7.95 37.84
CA SER A 344 -28.28 9.30 37.36
C SER A 344 -29.41 9.91 36.52
N ALA A 345 -30.07 9.09 35.68
CA ALA A 345 -31.20 9.53 34.85
C ALA A 345 -32.36 10.13 35.67
N PHE A 346 -32.65 9.61 36.83
CA PHE A 346 -33.77 10.00 37.64
C PHE A 346 -33.45 10.99 38.76
N THR A 347 -32.25 10.89 39.36
CA THR A 347 -31.83 11.67 40.51
C THR A 347 -30.85 12.80 40.14
N GLY A 348 -30.13 12.68 39.03
CA GLY A 348 -29.05 13.57 38.67
C GLY A 348 -27.78 13.42 39.53
N ILE A 349 -27.66 12.31 40.27
CA ILE A 349 -26.46 11.98 41.04
C ILE A 349 -25.33 11.70 40.07
N ASP A 350 -24.20 12.36 40.25
CA ASP A 350 -22.94 12.09 39.54
C ASP A 350 -22.05 11.21 40.43
N PHE A 351 -21.88 9.93 40.04
CA PHE A 351 -21.09 8.94 40.76
C PHE A 351 -19.58 9.14 40.57
N GLY A 352 -19.16 9.94 39.60
CA GLY A 352 -17.75 10.28 39.33
C GLY A 352 -17.27 11.58 39.98
N ALA A 353 -18.18 12.31 40.71
CA ALA A 353 -17.82 13.58 41.31
C ALA A 353 -16.78 13.45 42.44
N GLU A 354 -15.81 14.34 42.52
CA GLU A 354 -14.77 14.36 43.59
C GLU A 354 -15.35 14.43 45.00
N ASP A 355 -16.55 15.00 45.18
CA ASP A 355 -17.26 15.17 46.44
C ASP A 355 -18.41 14.13 46.63
N PHE A 356 -18.36 13.00 45.92
CA PHE A 356 -19.35 11.95 46.05
C PHE A 356 -19.42 11.39 47.46
N ASP A 357 -20.65 11.41 48.04
CA ASP A 357 -20.94 10.86 49.38
C ASP A 357 -21.96 9.70 49.24
N ALA A 358 -21.48 8.49 49.46
CA ALA A 358 -22.25 7.26 49.32
C ALA A 358 -23.48 7.17 50.24
N ASP A 359 -23.38 7.67 51.52
CA ASP A 359 -24.49 7.64 52.45
C ASP A 359 -25.57 8.66 52.06
N LYS A 360 -25.17 9.83 51.55
CA LYS A 360 -26.06 10.86 51.03
C LYS A 360 -26.76 10.38 49.76
N ALA A 361 -26.00 9.83 48.82
CA ALA A 361 -26.53 9.28 47.58
C ALA A 361 -27.56 8.17 47.87
N LEU A 362 -27.27 7.25 48.76
CA LEU A 362 -28.19 6.17 49.15
C LEU A 362 -29.48 6.69 49.78
N ALA A 363 -29.39 7.74 50.64
CA ALA A 363 -30.57 8.37 51.23
C ALA A 363 -31.43 9.07 50.18
N GLU A 364 -30.83 9.77 49.22
CA GLU A 364 -31.49 10.47 48.13
C GLU A 364 -32.18 9.50 47.17
N MET A 365 -31.49 8.38 46.79
CA MET A 365 -32.04 7.30 45.95
C MET A 365 -33.27 6.67 46.61
N LYS A 366 -33.22 6.38 47.89
CA LYS A 366 -34.37 5.78 48.63
C LYS A 366 -35.53 6.77 48.86
N ALA A 367 -35.25 8.04 48.93
CA ALA A 367 -36.26 9.07 49.12
C ALA A 367 -36.91 9.51 47.79
N TYR A 368 -36.32 9.18 46.67
CA TYR A 368 -36.81 9.59 45.34
C TYR A 368 -38.17 9.00 45.05
N GLN A 369 -39.10 9.85 44.67
CA GLN A 369 -40.42 9.46 44.18
C GLN A 369 -40.58 9.83 42.70
N PRO A 370 -40.94 8.86 41.82
CA PRO A 370 -41.00 9.11 40.41
C PRO A 370 -42.05 10.14 40.02
N THR A 371 -41.63 11.11 39.23
CA THR A 371 -42.53 12.09 38.58
C THR A 371 -42.93 11.63 37.16
N ALA A 372 -42.17 10.65 36.58
CA ALA A 372 -42.41 10.02 35.28
C ALA A 372 -41.92 8.58 35.30
N ASP A 373 -42.49 7.72 34.45
CA ASP A 373 -42.06 6.34 34.29
C ASP A 373 -40.76 6.14 33.53
N THR A 374 -40.31 7.20 32.84
CA THR A 374 -39.08 7.21 32.06
C THR A 374 -38.27 8.49 32.29
N ALA A 375 -36.99 8.40 32.28
CA ALA A 375 -36.05 9.50 32.30
C ALA A 375 -34.98 9.29 31.22
N THR A 376 -34.23 10.31 30.85
CA THR A 376 -33.15 10.24 29.89
C THR A 376 -31.82 10.58 30.56
N VAL A 377 -30.77 9.81 30.19
CA VAL A 377 -29.39 10.08 30.57
C VAL A 377 -28.54 10.16 29.32
N ASP A 378 -27.64 11.09 29.30
CA ASP A 378 -26.68 11.24 28.21
C ASP A 378 -25.46 10.37 28.52
N VAL A 379 -25.22 9.35 27.69
CA VAL A 379 -24.08 8.43 27.81
C VAL A 379 -23.11 8.71 26.68
N GLU A 380 -21.87 8.96 27.02
CA GLU A 380 -20.80 9.22 26.04
C GLU A 380 -20.17 7.90 25.57
N ASP A 381 -20.08 7.72 24.25
CA ASP A 381 -19.36 6.61 23.63
C ASP A 381 -17.85 6.92 23.61
N GLU A 382 -17.05 6.16 24.29
CA GLU A 382 -15.62 6.39 24.48
C GLU A 382 -14.82 6.42 23.17
N GLU A 383 -15.28 5.69 22.14
CA GLU A 383 -14.53 5.56 20.86
C GLU A 383 -14.83 6.72 19.91
N THR A 384 -16.07 7.18 19.87
CA THR A 384 -16.53 8.24 18.94
C THR A 384 -16.78 9.58 19.60
N LEU A 385 -16.81 9.63 20.94
CA LEU A 385 -17.23 10.78 21.76
C LEU A 385 -18.68 11.22 21.46
N ALA A 386 -19.48 10.30 20.96
CA ALA A 386 -20.89 10.53 20.69
C ALA A 386 -21.68 10.44 21.98
N VAL A 387 -22.39 11.53 22.29
CA VAL A 387 -23.33 11.50 23.41
C VAL A 387 -24.66 10.94 22.92
N ASN A 388 -25.02 9.77 23.44
CA ASN A 388 -26.26 9.09 23.13
C ASN A 388 -27.25 9.27 24.26
N ALA A 389 -28.42 9.84 23.97
CA ALA A 389 -29.50 9.93 24.96
C ALA A 389 -30.11 8.53 25.17
N MET A 390 -29.84 7.91 26.31
CA MET A 390 -30.42 6.62 26.68
C MET A 390 -31.66 6.82 27.57
N THR A 391 -32.66 5.95 27.36
CA THR A 391 -33.91 5.99 28.14
C THR A 391 -33.81 5.03 29.29
N ALA A 392 -33.91 5.53 30.50
CA ALA A 392 -34.05 4.71 31.73
C ALA A 392 -35.53 4.58 32.12
N TYR A 393 -35.90 3.38 32.58
CA TYR A 393 -37.25 3.05 33.04
C TYR A 393 -37.27 2.93 34.56
N TYR A 394 -38.33 3.43 35.19
CA TYR A 394 -38.45 3.40 36.65
C TYR A 394 -38.67 1.98 37.20
N SER A 395 -39.71 1.25 36.75
CA SER A 395 -40.10 -0.04 37.33
C SER A 395 -40.11 -1.21 36.37
N ALA A 396 -40.26 -0.99 35.06
CA ALA A 396 -40.27 -2.09 34.09
C ALA A 396 -39.87 -1.61 32.69
N ILE A 397 -38.94 -2.34 32.06
CA ILE A 397 -38.56 -2.13 30.66
C ILE A 397 -39.57 -2.86 29.74
N PRO A 398 -40.22 -2.20 28.78
CA PRO A 398 -41.20 -2.84 27.89
C PRO A 398 -40.61 -3.98 27.07
N ALA A 399 -41.25 -5.13 27.04
CA ALA A 399 -40.78 -6.32 26.32
C ALA A 399 -40.83 -6.15 24.78
N ASN A 400 -41.61 -5.22 24.24
CA ASN A 400 -41.89 -5.03 22.83
C ASN A 400 -41.08 -3.89 22.17
N LEU A 401 -39.97 -3.51 22.73
CA LEU A 401 -39.09 -2.49 22.15
C LEU A 401 -38.53 -2.97 20.81
N SER A 402 -38.44 -2.04 19.82
CA SER A 402 -37.71 -2.29 18.58
C SER A 402 -36.23 -2.55 18.88
N LYS A 403 -35.46 -3.07 17.93
CA LYS A 403 -34.02 -3.29 18.12
C LYS A 403 -33.30 -1.97 18.43
N ALA A 404 -33.64 -0.91 17.70
CA ALA A 404 -33.06 0.41 17.89
C ALA A 404 -33.41 1.03 19.26
N ASP A 405 -34.68 0.85 19.72
CA ASP A 405 -35.08 1.37 21.01
C ASP A 405 -34.43 0.57 22.17
N LYS A 406 -34.13 -0.71 21.98
CA LYS A 406 -33.37 -1.52 22.96
C LYS A 406 -31.93 -1.06 23.09
N GLU A 407 -31.29 -0.72 21.97
CA GLU A 407 -29.93 -0.17 21.95
C GLU A 407 -29.88 1.23 22.59
N ALA A 408 -30.98 1.97 22.61
CA ALA A 408 -31.13 3.29 23.25
C ALA A 408 -31.78 3.22 24.65
N THR A 409 -31.77 2.05 25.30
CA THR A 409 -32.35 1.86 26.62
C THR A 409 -31.30 1.40 27.63
N VAL A 410 -31.26 2.04 28.80
CA VAL A 410 -30.42 1.59 29.93
C VAL A 410 -30.82 0.18 30.33
N GLY A 411 -29.83 -0.72 30.47
CA GLY A 411 -30.04 -2.15 30.67
C GLY A 411 -30.75 -2.53 31.98
N MET A 412 -30.92 -1.61 32.91
CA MET A 412 -31.50 -1.85 34.24
C MET A 412 -32.60 -0.83 34.56
N THR A 413 -33.62 -1.24 35.38
CA THR A 413 -34.61 -0.30 35.88
C THR A 413 -34.10 0.46 37.10
N TYR A 414 -34.64 1.64 37.36
CA TYR A 414 -34.26 2.41 38.56
C TYR A 414 -34.41 1.59 39.86
N VAL A 415 -35.53 0.86 40.01
CA VAL A 415 -35.80 0.05 41.22
C VAL A 415 -34.76 -1.06 41.38
N ASP A 416 -34.42 -1.75 40.31
CA ASP A 416 -33.39 -2.80 40.35
C ASP A 416 -31.99 -2.21 40.56
N ALA A 417 -31.70 -1.04 39.98
CA ALA A 417 -30.45 -0.31 40.14
C ALA A 417 -30.20 0.14 41.60
N VAL A 418 -31.20 0.71 42.25
CA VAL A 418 -31.11 1.06 43.69
C VAL A 418 -30.83 -0.16 44.53
N LYS A 419 -31.52 -1.29 44.26
CA LYS A 419 -31.29 -2.54 44.97
C LYS A 419 -29.89 -3.10 44.72
N TYR A 420 -29.42 -3.04 43.47
CA TYR A 420 -28.08 -3.50 43.10
C TYR A 420 -26.99 -2.70 43.86
N LEU A 421 -27.08 -1.37 43.84
CA LEU A 421 -26.14 -0.49 44.53
C LEU A 421 -26.23 -0.63 46.07
N GLU A 422 -27.40 -0.90 46.63
CA GLU A 422 -27.54 -1.20 48.06
C GLU A 422 -26.86 -2.51 48.47
N GLU A 423 -26.93 -3.54 47.60
CA GLU A 423 -26.36 -4.87 47.88
C GLU A 423 -24.85 -4.93 47.56
N LYS A 424 -24.37 -4.27 46.50
CA LYS A 424 -23.02 -4.36 46.00
C LYS A 424 -22.12 -3.20 46.43
N GLY A 425 -22.67 -2.03 46.73
CA GLY A 425 -21.95 -0.81 47.03
C GLY A 425 -21.87 0.11 45.84
N PHE A 426 -21.12 1.22 46.04
CA PHE A 426 -20.93 2.27 45.04
C PHE A 426 -19.55 2.23 44.35
N ASP A 427 -18.70 1.32 44.79
CA ASP A 427 -17.38 1.13 44.18
C ASP A 427 -17.52 0.28 42.92
N GLU A 428 -16.76 0.65 41.91
CA GLU A 428 -16.67 -0.13 40.68
C GLU A 428 -16.16 -1.57 40.98
N PRO A 429 -16.70 -2.62 40.32
CA PRO A 429 -16.30 -3.99 40.56
C PRO A 429 -14.78 -4.21 40.39
N ASP A 430 -14.08 -4.70 41.42
CA ASP A 430 -12.65 -5.00 41.34
C ASP A 430 -12.41 -6.25 40.47
N PRO A 431 -11.74 -6.14 39.32
CA PRO A 431 -11.46 -7.27 38.45
C PRO A 431 -10.73 -8.41 39.16
N ALA A 432 -9.89 -8.12 40.15
CA ALA A 432 -9.13 -9.13 40.91
C ALA A 432 -10.01 -10.07 41.77
N ALA A 433 -11.26 -9.67 42.06
CA ALA A 433 -12.19 -10.47 42.82
C ALA A 433 -12.77 -11.66 42.00
N TYR A 434 -12.71 -11.63 40.66
CA TYR A 434 -13.35 -12.61 39.76
C TYR A 434 -12.39 -13.67 39.24
N GLY A 435 -11.08 -13.52 39.42
CA GLY A 435 -10.10 -14.50 38.93
C GLY A 435 -8.65 -14.02 39.09
N VAL A 436 -7.75 -14.67 38.37
CA VAL A 436 -6.34 -14.24 38.38
C VAL A 436 -6.21 -13.04 37.43
N TRP A 437 -6.18 -11.85 38.01
CA TRP A 437 -6.02 -10.61 37.32
C TRP A 437 -4.53 -10.32 37.00
N VAL A 438 -4.23 -9.98 35.77
CA VAL A 438 -2.91 -9.54 35.34
C VAL A 438 -3.03 -8.05 34.98
N PRO A 439 -2.47 -7.15 35.80
CA PRO A 439 -2.52 -5.72 35.51
C PRO A 439 -1.80 -5.39 34.22
N GLY A 440 -2.30 -4.40 33.52
CA GLY A 440 -1.67 -3.90 32.30
C GLY A 440 -0.32 -3.23 32.54
N ILE A 441 0.43 -3.02 31.46
CA ILE A 441 1.76 -2.40 31.53
C ILE A 441 1.69 -0.98 32.14
N PRO A 442 0.72 -0.10 31.77
CA PRO A 442 0.60 1.22 32.38
C PRO A 442 0.40 1.17 33.91
N VAL A 443 -0.47 0.27 34.38
CA VAL A 443 -0.75 0.07 35.82
C VAL A 443 0.49 -0.43 36.55
N LEU A 444 1.21 -1.40 35.96
CA LEU A 444 2.46 -1.92 36.56
C LEU A 444 3.55 -0.87 36.64
N VAL A 445 3.68 -0.06 35.59
CA VAL A 445 4.67 1.02 35.51
C VAL A 445 4.28 2.15 36.47
N GLY A 446 3.01 2.58 36.50
CA GLY A 446 2.48 3.60 37.43
C GLY A 446 2.73 3.23 38.88
N ASN A 447 2.29 2.03 39.30
CA ASN A 447 2.53 1.50 40.63
C ASN A 447 4.04 1.38 40.99
N GLY A 448 4.89 1.11 40.00
CA GLY A 448 6.34 1.09 40.14
C GLY A 448 6.92 2.49 40.39
N LEU A 449 6.49 3.48 39.64
CA LEU A 449 6.92 4.88 39.74
C LEU A 449 6.47 5.51 41.07
N GLU A 450 5.24 5.24 41.48
CA GLU A 450 4.70 5.69 42.77
C GLU A 450 5.50 5.13 43.94
N LYS A 451 5.82 3.84 43.94
CA LYS A 451 6.67 3.20 44.98
C LYS A 451 8.07 3.79 45.08
N VAL A 452 8.63 4.28 44.00
CA VAL A 452 9.94 4.93 43.95
C VAL A 452 9.84 6.40 44.31
N GLY A 453 8.65 7.00 44.42
CA GLY A 453 8.42 8.42 44.68
C GLY A 453 8.86 9.29 43.51
N ALA A 454 8.53 8.85 42.25
CA ALA A 454 8.86 9.62 41.07
C ALA A 454 8.06 10.94 41.05
N ALA A 455 8.65 11.99 40.50
CA ALA A 455 7.95 13.24 40.32
C ALA A 455 6.83 13.13 39.30
N ASP A 456 5.71 13.84 39.44
CA ASP A 456 4.50 13.75 38.59
C ASP A 456 4.81 13.93 37.10
N TRP A 457 5.68 14.90 36.76
CA TRP A 457 6.09 15.10 35.36
C TRP A 457 6.82 13.86 34.75
N LEU A 458 7.56 13.12 35.60
CA LEU A 458 8.28 11.91 35.14
C LEU A 458 7.32 10.73 35.00
N SER A 459 6.35 10.63 35.90
CA SER A 459 5.27 9.62 35.81
C SER A 459 4.41 9.83 34.56
N GLY A 460 3.99 11.08 34.29
CA GLY A 460 3.28 11.44 33.06
C GLY A 460 4.11 11.18 31.79
N LEU A 461 5.40 11.56 31.77
CA LEU A 461 6.25 11.27 30.62
C LEU A 461 6.36 9.78 30.33
N ILE A 462 6.51 8.96 31.37
CA ILE A 462 6.69 7.51 31.20
C ILE A 462 5.36 6.84 30.86
N ASN A 463 4.28 7.10 31.61
CA ASN A 463 2.99 6.48 31.37
C ASN A 463 2.28 7.05 30.12
N ASP A 464 2.03 8.36 30.11
CA ASP A 464 1.20 8.97 29.08
C ASP A 464 1.98 9.27 27.80
N GLY A 465 3.27 9.63 27.94
CA GLY A 465 4.14 9.89 26.79
C GLY A 465 4.71 8.62 26.15
N ILE A 466 5.28 7.71 26.94
CA ILE A 466 6.00 6.54 26.43
C ILE A 466 5.10 5.31 26.36
N VAL A 467 4.51 4.89 27.48
CA VAL A 467 3.75 3.64 27.55
C VAL A 467 2.47 3.73 26.74
N ALA A 468 1.68 4.78 26.92
CA ALA A 468 0.47 5.02 26.13
C ALA A 468 0.78 5.22 24.64
N GLY A 469 1.82 6.01 24.32
CA GLY A 469 2.24 6.23 22.92
C GLY A 469 2.73 4.97 22.20
N VAL A 470 3.45 4.08 22.91
CA VAL A 470 3.85 2.76 22.39
C VAL A 470 2.66 1.82 22.33
N GLY A 471 1.80 1.85 23.35
CA GLY A 471 0.58 1.05 23.47
C GLY A 471 -0.36 1.28 22.32
N ALA A 472 -0.66 2.54 22.00
CA ALA A 472 -1.51 2.92 20.87
C ALA A 472 -1.04 2.35 19.53
N VAL A 473 0.26 2.10 19.37
CA VAL A 473 0.80 1.51 18.14
C VAL A 473 0.87 -0.01 18.21
N LEU A 474 1.32 -0.57 19.34
CA LEU A 474 1.44 -2.01 19.50
C LEU A 474 0.06 -2.69 19.66
N GLY A 475 -0.93 -1.95 20.14
CA GLY A 475 -2.32 -2.38 20.22
C GLY A 475 -2.87 -2.86 18.86
N PHE A 476 -2.52 -2.17 17.77
CA PHE A 476 -2.94 -2.55 16.42
C PHE A 476 -2.12 -3.67 15.77
N VAL A 477 -1.01 -4.11 16.39
CA VAL A 477 -0.14 -5.15 15.81
C VAL A 477 -0.88 -6.48 15.60
N PRO A 478 -1.69 -7.00 16.53
CA PRO A 478 -2.40 -8.25 16.33
C PRO A 478 -3.30 -8.24 15.10
N GLN A 479 -4.10 -7.20 14.93
CA GLN A 479 -4.98 -6.99 13.78
C GLN A 479 -4.19 -6.95 12.46
N MET A 480 -3.05 -6.25 12.47
CA MET A 480 -2.15 -6.18 11.33
C MET A 480 -1.51 -7.52 11.00
N LEU A 481 -1.16 -8.34 12.00
CA LEU A 481 -0.62 -9.68 11.78
C LEU A 481 -1.65 -10.60 11.14
N VAL A 482 -2.92 -10.54 11.58
CA VAL A 482 -4.01 -11.31 10.96
C VAL A 482 -4.21 -10.88 9.50
N LEU A 483 -4.20 -9.58 9.22
CA LEU A 483 -4.30 -9.06 7.87
C LEU A 483 -3.12 -9.53 7.00
N PHE A 484 -1.88 -9.43 7.50
CA PHE A 484 -0.69 -9.90 6.77
C PHE A 484 -0.70 -11.40 6.52
N LEU A 485 -1.23 -12.19 7.47
CA LEU A 485 -1.38 -13.64 7.31
C LEU A 485 -2.28 -13.96 6.11
N LEU A 486 -3.46 -13.35 6.07
CA LEU A 486 -4.45 -13.58 5.02
C LEU A 486 -3.96 -13.07 3.66
N LEU A 487 -3.35 -11.88 3.62
CA LEU A 487 -2.76 -11.34 2.39
C LEU A 487 -1.58 -12.17 1.89
N ALA A 488 -0.70 -12.64 2.78
CA ALA A 488 0.42 -13.53 2.42
C ALA A 488 -0.10 -14.87 1.86
N PHE A 489 -1.20 -15.38 2.38
CA PHE A 489 -1.86 -16.56 1.85
C PHE A 489 -2.40 -16.32 0.43
N LEU A 490 -3.14 -15.23 0.19
CA LEU A 490 -3.68 -14.88 -1.12
C LEU A 490 -2.59 -14.59 -2.16
N GLU A 491 -1.50 -13.99 -1.75
CA GLU A 491 -0.33 -13.74 -2.59
C GLU A 491 0.37 -15.06 -2.95
N ALA A 492 0.65 -15.89 -1.95
CA ALA A 492 1.36 -17.15 -2.12
C ALA A 492 0.56 -18.18 -2.91
N CYS A 493 -0.78 -18.22 -2.82
CA CYS A 493 -1.60 -19.10 -3.65
C CYS A 493 -1.73 -18.63 -5.11
N GLY A 494 -1.28 -17.40 -5.44
CA GLY A 494 -1.31 -16.83 -6.78
C GLY A 494 -2.60 -16.08 -7.14
N TYR A 495 -3.52 -15.86 -6.19
CA TYR A 495 -4.78 -15.15 -6.43
C TYR A 495 -4.57 -13.67 -6.78
N MET A 496 -3.65 -12.99 -6.09
CA MET A 496 -3.39 -11.56 -6.30
C MET A 496 -2.94 -11.22 -7.73
N ALA A 497 -2.21 -12.13 -8.39
CA ALA A 497 -1.81 -11.97 -9.78
C ALA A 497 -3.01 -11.88 -10.74
N ARG A 498 -4.07 -12.67 -10.49
CA ARG A 498 -5.29 -12.68 -11.31
C ARG A 498 -6.07 -11.39 -11.20
N ILE A 499 -6.16 -10.88 -9.99
CA ILE A 499 -6.86 -9.61 -9.74
C ILE A 499 -6.13 -8.44 -10.40
N ALA A 500 -4.81 -8.40 -10.28
CA ALA A 500 -4.01 -7.39 -10.97
C ALA A 500 -4.24 -7.44 -12.50
N PHE A 501 -4.36 -8.64 -13.08
CA PHE A 501 -4.66 -8.83 -14.50
C PHE A 501 -6.06 -8.29 -14.89
N VAL A 502 -7.10 -8.62 -14.11
CA VAL A 502 -8.49 -8.16 -14.38
C VAL A 502 -8.59 -6.63 -14.31
N LEU A 503 -7.89 -6.02 -13.38
CA LEU A 503 -7.96 -4.59 -13.10
C LEU A 503 -7.01 -3.75 -13.97
N ASP A 504 -6.01 -4.36 -14.59
CA ASP A 504 -5.02 -3.67 -15.41
C ASP A 504 -5.68 -2.83 -16.50
N ARG A 505 -6.66 -3.38 -17.19
CA ARG A 505 -7.40 -2.67 -18.25
C ARG A 505 -8.12 -1.41 -17.75
N ILE A 506 -8.58 -1.42 -16.49
CA ILE A 506 -9.27 -0.26 -15.88
C ILE A 506 -8.25 0.80 -15.49
N PHE A 507 -7.19 0.39 -14.79
CA PHE A 507 -6.18 1.29 -14.27
C PHE A 507 -5.30 1.93 -15.35
N ARG A 508 -5.01 1.24 -16.43
CA ARG A 508 -4.31 1.80 -17.60
C ARG A 508 -5.02 3.02 -18.19
N LYS A 509 -6.36 3.03 -18.22
CA LYS A 509 -7.13 4.20 -18.69
C LYS A 509 -6.87 5.45 -17.84
N PHE A 510 -6.49 5.27 -16.57
CA PHE A 510 -6.15 6.34 -15.64
C PHE A 510 -4.63 6.57 -15.54
N GLY A 511 -3.83 5.88 -16.35
CA GLY A 511 -2.38 6.04 -16.38
C GLY A 511 -1.63 5.31 -15.26
N LEU A 512 -2.29 4.41 -14.55
CA LEU A 512 -1.71 3.54 -13.52
C LEU A 512 -1.63 2.10 -14.02
N SER A 513 -0.66 1.33 -13.57
CA SER A 513 -0.61 -0.10 -13.86
C SER A 513 -1.66 -0.86 -13.04
N GLY A 514 -2.15 -2.00 -13.53
CA GLY A 514 -3.09 -2.83 -12.78
C GLY A 514 -2.53 -3.33 -11.44
N LYS A 515 -1.21 -3.42 -11.31
CA LYS A 515 -0.53 -3.75 -10.05
C LYS A 515 -0.71 -2.66 -8.99
N SER A 516 -0.99 -1.41 -9.38
CA SER A 516 -1.22 -0.28 -8.46
C SER A 516 -2.49 -0.43 -7.62
N PHE A 517 -3.45 -1.20 -8.09
CA PHE A 517 -4.69 -1.44 -7.34
C PHE A 517 -4.47 -2.20 -6.04
N ILE A 518 -3.54 -3.16 -6.03
CA ILE A 518 -3.25 -3.99 -4.83
C ILE A 518 -2.80 -3.12 -3.64
N PRO A 519 -1.78 -2.25 -3.78
CA PRO A 519 -1.42 -1.28 -2.76
C PRO A 519 -2.58 -0.40 -2.27
N MET A 520 -3.40 0.11 -3.19
CA MET A 520 -4.52 0.99 -2.86
C MET A 520 -5.60 0.27 -2.07
N LEU A 521 -5.91 -0.96 -2.45
CA LEU A 521 -6.87 -1.77 -1.72
C LEU A 521 -6.38 -2.10 -0.31
N ILE A 522 -5.14 -2.60 -0.18
CA ILE A 522 -4.54 -2.88 1.14
C ILE A 522 -4.52 -1.61 2.00
N GLY A 523 -4.34 -0.45 1.36
CA GLY A 523 -4.38 0.88 1.98
C GLY A 523 -5.71 1.22 2.65
N THR A 524 -6.84 0.61 2.25
CA THR A 524 -8.14 0.81 2.93
C THR A 524 -8.14 0.24 4.35
N GLY A 525 -7.39 -0.81 4.61
CA GLY A 525 -7.18 -1.32 5.96
C GLY A 525 -6.12 -0.48 6.70
N CYS A 526 -4.92 -0.41 6.14
CA CYS A 526 -3.83 0.40 6.69
C CYS A 526 -2.88 0.89 5.58
N GLY A 527 -2.51 2.17 5.64
CA GLY A 527 -1.61 2.79 4.66
C GLY A 527 -0.20 2.19 4.62
N VAL A 528 0.32 1.72 5.76
CA VAL A 528 1.68 1.15 5.85
C VAL A 528 1.87 -0.09 4.97
N PRO A 529 1.06 -1.17 5.14
CA PRO A 529 1.15 -2.33 4.27
C PRO A 529 0.77 -2.00 2.82
N GLY A 530 -0.17 -1.08 2.61
CA GLY A 530 -0.51 -0.60 1.27
C GLY A 530 0.71 -0.04 0.55
N ILE A 531 1.46 0.86 1.16
CA ILE A 531 2.69 1.42 0.61
C ILE A 531 3.75 0.33 0.39
N MET A 532 3.93 -0.59 1.34
CA MET A 532 4.90 -1.69 1.23
C MET A 532 4.57 -2.65 0.08
N ALA A 533 3.28 -2.86 -0.22
CA ALA A 533 2.85 -3.69 -1.33
C ALA A 533 3.22 -3.12 -2.71
N SER A 534 3.55 -1.82 -2.80
CA SER A 534 4.03 -1.19 -4.03
C SER A 534 5.34 -1.78 -4.58
N ARG A 535 6.06 -2.58 -3.80
CA ARG A 535 7.25 -3.33 -4.24
C ARG A 535 6.97 -4.29 -5.38
N THR A 536 5.73 -4.75 -5.51
CA THR A 536 5.31 -5.62 -6.61
C THR A 536 5.23 -4.91 -7.95
N ILE A 537 5.35 -3.58 -7.95
CA ILE A 537 5.34 -2.74 -9.16
C ILE A 537 6.78 -2.57 -9.64
N GLU A 538 7.08 -3.10 -10.80
CA GLU A 538 8.43 -3.11 -11.38
C GLU A 538 8.84 -1.74 -11.92
N ASN A 539 7.90 -1.05 -12.59
CA ASN A 539 8.16 0.29 -13.11
C ASN A 539 8.27 1.31 -11.96
N GLU A 540 9.43 1.95 -11.85
CA GLU A 540 9.72 2.88 -10.77
C GLU A 540 8.80 4.12 -10.77
N ARG A 541 8.39 4.60 -11.96
CA ARG A 541 7.45 5.74 -12.11
C ARG A 541 6.06 5.38 -11.58
N ASP A 542 5.53 4.24 -12.02
CA ASP A 542 4.23 3.75 -11.58
C ASP A 542 4.24 3.43 -10.08
N ARG A 543 5.33 2.85 -9.58
CA ARG A 543 5.53 2.61 -8.14
C ARG A 543 5.49 3.89 -7.34
N ARG A 544 6.22 4.92 -7.76
CA ARG A 544 6.21 6.24 -7.11
C ARG A 544 4.84 6.90 -7.14
N MET A 545 4.15 6.89 -8.27
CA MET A 545 2.77 7.41 -8.37
C MET A 545 1.83 6.65 -7.43
N THR A 546 1.93 5.33 -7.39
CA THR A 546 1.12 4.50 -6.49
C THR A 546 1.38 4.83 -5.02
N ILE A 547 2.65 4.95 -4.61
CA ILE A 547 3.01 5.32 -3.23
C ILE A 547 2.41 6.69 -2.86
N MET A 548 2.44 7.66 -3.78
CA MET A 548 1.91 9.01 -3.54
C MET A 548 0.40 9.06 -3.39
N THR A 549 -0.32 8.14 -4.01
CA THR A 549 -1.80 8.18 -4.10
C THR A 549 -2.49 7.14 -3.20
N THR A 550 -1.80 6.08 -2.78
CA THR A 550 -2.38 4.97 -1.99
C THR A 550 -3.05 5.44 -0.69
N THR A 551 -2.53 6.47 -0.04
CA THR A 551 -3.02 6.95 1.26
C THR A 551 -4.20 7.94 1.17
N PHE A 552 -4.67 8.27 -0.02
CA PHE A 552 -5.88 9.09 -0.19
C PHE A 552 -7.16 8.34 0.19
N ILE A 553 -7.16 7.03 0.07
CA ILE A 553 -8.27 6.21 0.56
C ILE A 553 -8.27 6.22 2.11
N PRO A 554 -9.45 6.31 2.76
CA PRO A 554 -9.55 6.17 4.21
C PRO A 554 -9.03 4.80 4.67
N CYS A 555 -8.18 4.81 5.68
CA CYS A 555 -7.78 3.59 6.41
C CYS A 555 -8.61 3.45 7.69
N GLY A 556 -8.52 2.30 8.38
CA GLY A 556 -9.25 2.04 9.62
C GLY A 556 -9.09 3.15 10.67
N ALA A 557 -7.88 3.65 10.87
CA ALA A 557 -7.55 4.73 11.80
C ALA A 557 -8.23 6.10 11.47
N LYS A 558 -8.78 6.28 10.28
CA LYS A 558 -9.53 7.49 9.90
C LYS A 558 -11.03 7.35 10.15
N VAL A 559 -11.54 6.13 10.37
CA VAL A 559 -12.99 5.88 10.52
C VAL A 559 -13.60 6.56 11.73
N PRO A 560 -13.03 6.47 12.95
CA PRO A 560 -13.56 7.16 14.13
C PRO A 560 -13.66 8.67 13.91
N PHE A 561 -12.63 9.28 13.31
CA PHE A 561 -12.65 10.71 12.98
C PHE A 561 -13.75 11.07 11.97
N ILE A 562 -13.96 10.25 10.94
CA ILE A 562 -15.05 10.44 9.97
C ILE A 562 -16.41 10.33 10.68
N ALA A 563 -16.56 9.36 11.58
CA ALA A 563 -17.78 9.14 12.36
C ALA A 563 -18.07 10.32 13.31
N MET A 564 -17.06 10.82 14.02
CA MET A 564 -17.17 11.97 14.90
C MET A 564 -17.66 13.22 14.15
N ILE A 565 -17.08 13.55 13.01
CA ILE A 565 -17.50 14.71 12.22
C ILE A 565 -18.91 14.51 11.63
N ALA A 566 -19.21 13.28 11.16
CA ALA A 566 -20.55 12.97 10.65
C ALA A 566 -21.61 13.02 11.75
N GLY A 567 -21.28 12.56 12.96
CA GLY A 567 -22.17 12.60 14.13
C GLY A 567 -22.42 14.02 14.60
N ALA A 568 -21.35 14.78 14.88
CA ALA A 568 -21.45 16.11 15.49
C ALA A 568 -22.17 17.16 14.60
N LEU A 569 -21.98 17.12 13.29
CA LEU A 569 -22.45 18.19 12.39
C LEU A 569 -23.47 17.75 11.34
N PHE A 570 -23.64 16.46 11.13
CA PHE A 570 -24.51 15.92 10.08
C PHE A 570 -25.49 14.87 10.60
N GLY A 571 -25.70 14.81 11.92
CA GLY A 571 -26.66 13.90 12.57
C GLY A 571 -26.42 12.40 12.26
N GLY A 572 -25.15 11.97 12.21
CA GLY A 572 -24.77 10.59 11.92
C GLY A 572 -25.01 10.14 10.48
N SER A 573 -25.08 11.10 9.52
CA SER A 573 -25.40 10.79 8.13
C SER A 573 -24.41 9.81 7.48
N ALA A 574 -24.88 8.60 7.15
CA ALA A 574 -24.12 7.60 6.39
C ALA A 574 -23.64 8.10 5.02
N LEU A 575 -24.32 9.09 4.42
CA LEU A 575 -23.89 9.70 3.16
C LEU A 575 -22.57 10.45 3.31
N VAL A 576 -22.37 11.16 4.42
CA VAL A 576 -21.13 11.90 4.69
C VAL A 576 -19.97 10.92 4.87
N SER A 577 -20.16 9.88 5.68
CA SER A 577 -19.14 8.84 5.88
C SER A 577 -18.78 8.12 4.57
N THR A 578 -19.80 7.76 3.77
CA THR A 578 -19.58 7.10 2.48
C THR A 578 -18.90 8.04 1.46
N SER A 579 -19.25 9.33 1.47
CA SER A 579 -18.63 10.32 0.56
C SER A 579 -17.12 10.46 0.74
N ALA A 580 -16.60 10.25 1.95
CA ALA A 580 -15.17 10.27 2.24
C ALA A 580 -14.40 9.22 1.40
N TYR A 581 -14.96 8.02 1.26
CA TYR A 581 -14.35 6.97 0.41
C TYR A 581 -14.40 7.33 -1.07
N PHE A 582 -15.51 7.90 -1.55
CA PHE A 582 -15.62 8.34 -2.95
C PHE A 582 -14.68 9.50 -3.27
N ILE A 583 -14.49 10.44 -2.33
CA ILE A 583 -13.49 11.51 -2.48
C ILE A 583 -12.08 10.93 -2.57
N GLY A 584 -11.74 9.97 -1.70
CA GLY A 584 -10.45 9.29 -1.76
C GLY A 584 -10.20 8.62 -3.11
N MET A 585 -11.20 7.89 -3.63
CA MET A 585 -11.12 7.26 -4.96
C MET A 585 -10.99 8.29 -6.10
N ALA A 586 -11.79 9.35 -6.05
CA ALA A 586 -11.71 10.43 -7.04
C ALA A 586 -10.35 11.14 -6.99
N ALA A 587 -9.80 11.35 -5.80
CA ALA A 587 -8.47 11.92 -5.60
C ALA A 587 -7.36 11.06 -6.23
N ILE A 588 -7.44 9.72 -6.08
CA ILE A 588 -6.50 8.78 -6.71
C ILE A 588 -6.57 8.89 -8.24
N ILE A 589 -7.78 8.84 -8.81
CA ILE A 589 -7.99 8.88 -10.26
C ILE A 589 -7.50 10.21 -10.83
N CYS A 590 -7.92 11.34 -10.24
CA CYS A 590 -7.50 12.67 -10.68
C CYS A 590 -5.98 12.85 -10.58
N SER A 591 -5.38 12.43 -9.46
CA SER A 591 -3.93 12.50 -9.27
C SER A 591 -3.17 11.61 -10.25
N GLY A 592 -3.64 10.39 -10.51
CA GLY A 592 -3.05 9.49 -11.50
C GLY A 592 -3.01 10.11 -12.89
N ILE A 593 -4.14 10.67 -13.35
CA ILE A 593 -4.23 11.34 -14.65
C ILE A 593 -3.34 12.60 -14.70
N MET A 594 -3.36 13.43 -13.66
CA MET A 594 -2.56 14.67 -13.62
C MET A 594 -1.05 14.37 -13.58
N LEU A 595 -0.63 13.46 -12.72
CA LEU A 595 0.78 13.10 -12.57
C LEU A 595 1.34 12.50 -13.86
N LYS A 596 0.61 11.57 -14.51
CA LYS A 596 1.02 10.99 -15.80
C LYS A 596 1.31 12.05 -16.88
N LYS A 597 0.59 13.16 -16.88
CA LYS A 597 0.78 14.26 -17.86
C LYS A 597 1.94 15.18 -17.52
N THR A 598 2.65 14.96 -16.43
CA THR A 598 3.87 15.71 -16.07
C THR A 598 5.11 15.04 -16.66
N LYS A 599 6.15 15.83 -16.97
CA LYS A 599 7.45 15.30 -17.48
C LYS A 599 8.10 14.26 -16.56
N MET A 600 7.80 14.30 -15.25
CA MET A 600 8.40 13.42 -14.25
C MET A 600 7.84 12.00 -14.31
N PHE A 601 6.59 11.86 -14.74
CA PHE A 601 5.83 10.60 -14.75
C PHE A 601 5.29 10.25 -16.14
N SER A 602 5.64 11.04 -17.18
CA SER A 602 5.26 10.74 -18.57
C SER A 602 5.95 9.47 -19.06
N GLY A 603 5.25 8.69 -19.85
CA GLY A 603 5.70 7.41 -20.41
C GLY A 603 4.58 6.39 -20.38
N ASP A 604 4.63 5.39 -21.24
CA ASP A 604 3.61 4.35 -21.25
C ASP A 604 3.71 3.48 -19.99
N PRO A 605 2.56 3.07 -19.42
CA PRO A 605 2.57 2.10 -18.34
C PRO A 605 3.20 0.81 -18.88
N ALA A 606 4.09 0.20 -18.09
CA ALA A 606 4.72 -1.06 -18.47
C ALA A 606 3.66 -2.08 -18.90
N PRO A 607 3.83 -2.77 -20.04
CA PRO A 607 2.89 -3.79 -20.46
C PRO A 607 2.76 -4.83 -19.35
N PHE A 608 1.53 -5.22 -19.04
CA PHE A 608 1.25 -6.20 -18.00
C PHE A 608 1.63 -7.60 -18.51
N VAL A 609 2.92 -7.90 -18.51
CA VAL A 609 3.45 -9.23 -18.80
C VAL A 609 3.63 -9.96 -17.48
N MET A 610 2.57 -10.54 -16.95
CA MET A 610 2.66 -11.35 -15.74
C MET A 610 2.09 -12.73 -15.99
N GLU A 611 2.90 -13.77 -15.74
CA GLU A 611 2.37 -15.13 -15.66
C GLU A 611 1.33 -15.20 -14.57
N LEU A 612 0.25 -15.88 -14.88
CA LEU A 612 -0.64 -16.37 -13.86
C LEU A 612 -0.02 -17.68 -13.32
N PRO A 613 0.70 -17.65 -12.20
CA PRO A 613 1.34 -18.84 -11.65
C PRO A 613 0.25 -19.89 -11.37
N ALA A 614 0.51 -21.19 -11.60
CA ALA A 614 -0.47 -22.22 -11.26
C ALA A 614 -0.89 -22.11 -9.79
N TYR A 615 -2.18 -22.30 -9.49
CA TYR A 615 -2.63 -22.32 -8.09
C TYR A 615 -1.94 -23.45 -7.33
N HIS A 616 -1.41 -23.14 -6.20
CA HIS A 616 -0.82 -24.11 -5.27
C HIS A 616 -1.16 -23.74 -3.82
N TRP A 617 -1.26 -24.76 -2.98
CA TRP A 617 -1.39 -24.53 -1.55
C TRP A 617 -0.06 -24.01 -1.01
N PRO A 618 -0.05 -22.81 -0.41
CA PRO A 618 1.18 -22.30 0.17
C PRO A 618 1.58 -23.11 1.41
N THR A 619 2.87 -23.29 1.60
CA THR A 619 3.37 -23.92 2.82
C THR A 619 3.15 -22.98 4.02
N LEU A 620 2.59 -23.48 5.10
CA LEU A 620 2.32 -22.70 6.31
C LEU A 620 3.56 -21.93 6.80
N LYS A 621 4.74 -22.57 6.72
CA LYS A 621 6.02 -21.95 7.09
C LYS A 621 6.30 -20.67 6.29
N ASN A 622 6.06 -20.68 4.98
CA ASN A 622 6.31 -19.50 4.13
C ASN A 622 5.32 -18.37 4.42
N VAL A 623 4.06 -18.72 4.65
CA VAL A 623 3.02 -17.72 5.00
C VAL A 623 3.32 -17.06 6.34
N LEU A 624 3.61 -17.86 7.38
CA LEU A 624 3.97 -17.36 8.71
C LEU A 624 5.26 -16.52 8.69
N ARG A 625 6.26 -16.94 7.91
CA ARG A 625 7.49 -16.19 7.75
C ARG A 625 7.23 -14.83 7.09
N SER A 626 6.47 -14.79 6.00
CA SER A 626 6.10 -13.56 5.31
C SER A 626 5.29 -12.62 6.21
N MET A 627 4.34 -13.16 6.97
CA MET A 627 3.58 -12.42 7.99
C MET A 627 4.53 -11.79 9.01
N TRP A 628 5.43 -12.60 9.61
CA TRP A 628 6.33 -12.15 10.65
C TRP A 628 7.36 -11.11 10.16
N GLU A 629 7.94 -11.30 8.98
CA GLU A 629 8.90 -10.34 8.39
C GLU A 629 8.24 -8.96 8.17
N ARG A 630 6.98 -8.94 7.72
CA ARG A 630 6.19 -7.70 7.57
C ARG A 630 5.82 -7.08 8.92
N GLY A 631 5.33 -7.89 9.86
CA GLY A 631 4.97 -7.47 11.21
C GLY A 631 6.17 -6.94 12.00
N TRP A 632 7.29 -7.66 12.00
CA TRP A 632 8.52 -7.24 12.67
C TRP A 632 9.08 -5.93 12.11
N SER A 633 9.02 -5.77 10.80
CA SER A 633 9.41 -4.52 10.15
C SER A 633 8.55 -3.34 10.60
N PHE A 634 7.26 -3.56 10.88
CA PHE A 634 6.35 -2.56 11.44
C PHE A 634 6.70 -2.25 12.90
N ILE A 635 6.79 -3.26 13.76
CA ILE A 635 7.12 -3.12 15.20
C ILE A 635 8.44 -2.37 15.40
N LYS A 636 9.49 -2.72 14.66
CA LYS A 636 10.79 -2.06 14.77
C LYS A 636 10.73 -0.57 14.43
N LYS A 637 9.88 -0.17 13.49
CA LYS A 637 9.72 1.23 13.11
C LYS A 637 8.81 1.99 14.08
N ALA A 638 7.75 1.34 14.54
CA ALA A 638 6.87 1.88 15.55
C ALA A 638 7.65 2.23 16.83
N GLY A 639 8.48 1.32 17.30
CA GLY A 639 9.33 1.52 18.48
C GLY A 639 10.44 2.57 18.35
N THR A 640 10.61 3.20 17.20
CA THR A 640 11.64 4.24 17.04
C THR A 640 11.05 5.61 16.68
N ILE A 641 10.43 5.71 15.51
CA ILE A 641 9.96 7.02 14.98
C ILE A 641 8.71 7.48 15.73
N ILE A 642 7.78 6.57 15.99
CA ILE A 642 6.52 6.93 16.63
C ILE A 642 6.77 7.26 18.11
N LEU A 643 7.54 6.43 18.82
CA LEU A 643 7.92 6.72 20.20
C LEU A 643 8.56 8.11 20.35
N LEU A 644 9.51 8.46 19.48
CA LEU A 644 10.12 9.79 19.54
C LEU A 644 9.08 10.90 19.28
N SER A 645 8.17 10.65 18.34
CA SER A 645 7.12 11.63 17.98
C SER A 645 6.10 11.80 19.09
N THR A 646 5.68 10.72 19.76
CA THR A 646 4.72 10.79 20.88
C THR A 646 5.34 11.52 22.09
N ILE A 647 6.61 11.28 22.39
CA ILE A 647 7.32 12.03 23.45
C ILE A 647 7.36 13.53 23.13
N VAL A 648 7.68 13.90 21.88
CA VAL A 648 7.72 15.31 21.47
C VAL A 648 6.33 15.95 21.55
N VAL A 649 5.30 15.26 21.08
CA VAL A 649 3.93 15.77 21.12
C VAL A 649 3.46 15.88 22.57
N TRP A 650 3.65 14.87 23.41
CA TRP A 650 3.33 14.90 24.82
C TRP A 650 4.00 16.10 25.50
N PHE A 651 5.32 16.24 25.33
CA PHE A 651 6.05 17.37 25.92
C PHE A 651 5.52 18.73 25.47
N THR A 652 5.25 18.91 24.20
CA THR A 652 4.73 20.17 23.66
C THR A 652 3.27 20.45 24.03
N SER A 653 2.48 19.41 24.36
CA SER A 653 1.11 19.53 24.82
C SER A 653 1.02 19.91 26.29
N TYR A 654 1.82 19.27 27.14
CA TYR A 654 1.74 19.45 28.60
C TYR A 654 2.73 20.47 29.18
N PHE A 655 3.60 21.06 28.36
CA PHE A 655 4.50 22.12 28.81
C PHE A 655 4.23 23.44 28.11
N GLY A 656 4.25 24.53 28.90
CA GLY A 656 3.98 25.86 28.38
C GLY A 656 4.50 26.96 29.30
N PHE A 657 4.05 28.18 29.02
CA PHE A 657 4.41 29.37 29.83
C PHE A 657 3.14 29.95 30.46
N VAL A 658 3.00 29.83 31.77
CA VAL A 658 1.96 30.45 32.58
C VAL A 658 2.61 31.56 33.37
N ASP A 659 2.08 32.78 33.32
CA ASP A 659 2.58 33.99 34.00
C ASP A 659 4.10 34.24 33.84
N GLY A 660 4.66 33.84 32.67
CA GLY A 660 6.08 34.00 32.37
C GLY A 660 6.99 32.92 32.94
N HIS A 661 6.46 31.94 33.65
CA HIS A 661 7.18 30.77 34.15
C HIS A 661 6.93 29.56 33.24
N PHE A 662 8.03 28.85 32.88
CA PHE A 662 7.94 27.60 32.12
C PHE A 662 7.69 26.44 33.07
N GLY A 663 6.62 25.67 32.85
CA GLY A 663 6.25 24.55 33.69
C GLY A 663 5.30 23.59 33.02
N MET A 664 4.93 22.52 33.73
CA MET A 664 3.87 21.61 33.36
C MET A 664 2.51 22.30 33.56
N LEU A 665 1.64 22.15 32.62
CA LEU A 665 0.31 22.74 32.57
C LEU A 665 -0.72 21.81 33.20
N ALA A 666 -1.71 22.36 33.87
CA ALA A 666 -2.92 21.65 34.23
C ALA A 666 -3.85 21.51 33.01
N GLU A 667 -4.83 20.63 33.05
CA GLU A 667 -5.72 20.34 31.90
C GLU A 667 -6.52 21.55 31.45
N ASP A 668 -6.87 22.46 32.37
CA ASP A 668 -7.54 23.71 32.11
C ASP A 668 -6.67 24.79 31.44
N GLN A 669 -5.34 24.57 31.36
CA GLN A 669 -4.36 25.55 30.84
C GLN A 669 -3.70 25.11 29.55
N LEU A 670 -4.21 24.08 28.87
CA LEU A 670 -3.65 23.54 27.61
C LEU A 670 -3.59 24.57 26.46
N ASP A 671 -4.35 25.65 26.53
CA ASP A 671 -4.31 26.79 25.60
C ASP A 671 -2.96 27.54 25.64
N GLN A 672 -2.24 27.43 26.75
CA GLN A 672 -0.93 28.06 26.98
C GLN A 672 0.24 27.12 26.60
N SER A 673 -0.05 25.90 26.14
CA SER A 673 0.94 24.92 25.76
C SER A 673 1.82 25.37 24.57
N LEU A 674 3.01 24.81 24.49
CA LEU A 674 3.88 25.04 23.33
C LEU A 674 3.20 24.62 22.03
N LEU A 675 2.42 23.54 22.06
CA LEU A 675 1.70 23.03 20.89
C LEU A 675 0.57 23.99 20.48
N ALA A 676 -0.15 24.59 21.46
CA ALA A 676 -1.17 25.60 21.18
C ALA A 676 -0.57 26.87 20.56
N LYS A 677 0.61 27.30 21.04
CA LYS A 677 1.33 28.45 20.44
C LYS A 677 1.81 28.16 19.02
N VAL A 678 2.32 26.95 18.77
CA VAL A 678 2.68 26.52 17.41
C VAL A 678 1.44 26.43 16.54
N GLY A 679 0.35 25.84 17.03
CA GLY A 679 -0.93 25.78 16.34
C GLY A 679 -1.44 27.18 15.96
N SER A 680 -1.45 28.13 16.91
CA SER A 680 -1.86 29.52 16.68
C SER A 680 -0.97 30.24 15.65
N ALA A 681 0.34 29.99 15.67
CA ALA A 681 1.29 30.60 14.73
C ALA A 681 1.08 30.17 13.27
N ILE A 682 0.53 28.98 13.04
CA ILE A 682 0.30 28.44 11.68
C ILE A 682 -1.19 28.38 11.30
N ALA A 683 -2.13 28.61 12.25
CA ALA A 683 -3.57 28.55 12.03
C ALA A 683 -4.06 29.43 10.88
N TRP A 684 -3.40 30.59 10.66
CA TRP A 684 -3.71 31.50 9.57
C TRP A 684 -3.66 30.87 8.18
N ILE A 685 -2.85 29.80 8.00
CA ILE A 685 -2.75 29.06 6.74
C ILE A 685 -4.09 28.38 6.41
N PHE A 686 -4.85 27.98 7.43
CA PHE A 686 -6.10 27.26 7.31
C PHE A 686 -7.35 28.17 7.32
N VAL A 687 -7.19 29.48 7.54
CA VAL A 687 -8.30 30.45 7.42
C VAL A 687 -9.03 30.36 6.07
N PRO A 688 -8.35 30.27 4.90
CA PRO A 688 -9.05 30.12 3.64
C PRO A 688 -9.86 28.81 3.49
N LEU A 689 -9.55 27.80 4.32
CA LEU A 689 -10.24 26.51 4.37
C LEU A 689 -11.44 26.54 5.31
N GLY A 690 -11.63 27.65 6.05
CA GLY A 690 -12.76 27.88 6.95
C GLY A 690 -12.56 27.42 8.40
N TRP A 691 -11.42 26.87 8.76
CA TRP A 691 -11.11 26.36 10.12
C TRP A 691 -9.74 26.80 10.66
N GLY A 692 -9.45 28.10 10.51
CA GLY A 692 -8.20 28.72 10.96
C GLY A 692 -8.13 28.97 12.48
N ASN A 693 -8.65 28.06 13.32
CA ASN A 693 -8.48 28.06 14.76
C ASN A 693 -7.30 27.19 15.19
N TRP A 694 -6.76 27.46 16.37
CA TRP A 694 -5.59 26.74 16.85
C TRP A 694 -5.92 25.28 17.23
N GLN A 695 -7.11 24.99 17.74
CA GLN A 695 -7.55 23.66 18.15
C GLN A 695 -7.59 22.71 16.95
N ALA A 696 -8.29 23.06 15.88
CA ALA A 696 -8.34 22.25 14.65
C ALA A 696 -6.96 22.09 14.01
N THR A 697 -6.11 23.14 14.10
CA THR A 697 -4.74 23.08 13.62
C THR A 697 -3.90 22.09 14.41
N VAL A 698 -3.99 22.12 15.75
CA VAL A 698 -3.32 21.16 16.64
C VAL A 698 -3.82 19.75 16.38
N ALA A 699 -5.14 19.53 16.28
CA ALA A 699 -5.69 18.22 15.97
C ALA A 699 -5.18 17.68 14.62
N SER A 700 -5.01 18.53 13.60
CA SER A 700 -4.40 18.11 12.33
C SER A 700 -2.93 17.74 12.47
N ILE A 701 -2.17 18.41 13.34
CA ILE A 701 -0.75 18.12 13.61
C ILE A 701 -0.61 16.79 14.38
N THR A 702 -1.40 16.61 15.45
CA THR A 702 -1.38 15.36 16.22
C THR A 702 -1.83 14.18 15.38
N GLY A 703 -2.77 14.38 14.44
CA GLY A 703 -3.16 13.41 13.43
C GLY A 703 -2.06 13.01 12.43
N LEU A 704 -0.91 13.67 12.39
CA LEU A 704 0.26 13.17 11.68
C LEU A 704 1.01 12.10 12.47
N VAL A 705 0.92 12.08 13.77
CA VAL A 705 1.50 11.00 14.59
C VAL A 705 0.71 9.72 14.35
N ALA A 706 -0.58 9.77 14.64
CA ALA A 706 -1.53 8.71 14.37
C ALA A 706 -2.90 9.35 14.07
N LYS A 707 -3.65 8.83 13.11
CA LYS A 707 -4.89 9.50 12.64
C LYS A 707 -6.02 9.43 13.66
N GLU A 708 -6.05 8.41 14.49
CA GLU A 708 -6.94 8.27 15.63
C GLU A 708 -6.75 9.37 16.67
N ASN A 709 -5.54 9.90 16.84
CA ASN A 709 -5.25 10.98 17.77
C ASN A 709 -6.00 12.29 17.45
N ILE A 710 -6.57 12.41 16.25
CA ILE A 710 -7.44 13.55 15.94
C ILE A 710 -8.67 13.53 16.84
N VAL A 711 -9.29 12.36 17.05
CA VAL A 711 -10.49 12.24 17.91
C VAL A 711 -10.15 12.57 19.35
N GLY A 712 -9.11 11.93 19.93
CA GLY A 712 -8.68 12.21 21.29
C GLY A 712 -8.29 13.69 21.50
N THR A 713 -7.54 14.28 20.56
CA THR A 713 -7.20 15.73 20.64
C THR A 713 -8.44 16.62 20.55
N MET A 714 -9.37 16.30 19.67
CA MET A 714 -10.62 17.04 19.56
C MET A 714 -11.49 16.87 20.81
N GLY A 715 -11.52 15.66 21.40
CA GLY A 715 -12.20 15.40 22.68
C GLY A 715 -11.66 16.29 23.79
N ILE A 716 -10.35 16.30 24.00
CA ILE A 716 -9.71 17.14 25.02
C ILE A 716 -9.95 18.65 24.76
N LEU A 717 -9.73 19.13 23.52
CA LEU A 717 -9.75 20.56 23.22
C LEU A 717 -11.16 21.16 23.07
N TYR A 718 -12.19 20.35 22.81
CA TYR A 718 -13.57 20.77 22.68
C TYR A 718 -14.51 20.16 23.74
N GLY A 719 -14.01 19.25 24.59
CA GLY A 719 -14.76 18.60 25.67
C GLY A 719 -14.81 19.36 27.00
N ALA A 720 -13.99 20.41 27.16
CA ALA A 720 -13.91 21.18 28.40
C ALA A 720 -15.26 21.80 28.88
N GLU A 721 -16.26 21.94 28.01
CA GLU A 721 -17.62 22.41 28.30
C GLU A 721 -18.66 21.27 28.42
N GLY A 722 -18.24 20.00 28.52
CA GLY A 722 -19.07 18.82 28.71
C GLY A 722 -19.33 18.08 27.39
N ASN A 723 -20.23 18.52 26.53
CA ASN A 723 -20.57 17.77 25.30
C ASN A 723 -19.71 18.20 24.10
N VAL A 724 -18.77 17.34 23.70
CA VAL A 724 -17.86 17.55 22.54
C VAL A 724 -18.63 17.85 21.25
N TYR A 725 -19.73 17.14 20.98
CA TYR A 725 -20.51 17.31 19.76
C TYR A 725 -21.20 18.66 19.71
N ALA A 726 -21.76 19.11 20.83
CA ALA A 726 -22.40 20.43 20.92
C ALA A 726 -21.36 21.57 20.73
N THR A 727 -20.17 21.43 21.29
CA THR A 727 -19.09 22.40 21.15
C THR A 727 -18.52 22.41 19.72
N LEU A 728 -18.36 21.28 19.10
CA LEU A 728 -17.97 21.17 17.69
C LEU A 728 -19.01 21.79 16.75
N ALA A 729 -20.31 21.58 17.02
CA ALA A 729 -21.39 22.17 16.24
C ALA A 729 -21.44 23.72 16.34
N LYS A 730 -20.94 24.30 17.46
CA LYS A 730 -20.76 25.74 17.61
C LYS A 730 -19.50 26.26 16.89
N ALA A 731 -18.40 25.47 16.91
CA ALA A 731 -17.11 25.86 16.36
C ALA A 731 -17.02 25.72 14.82
N PHE A 732 -17.76 24.77 14.23
CA PHE A 732 -17.75 24.48 12.81
C PHE A 732 -19.15 24.65 12.19
N THR A 733 -19.18 25.13 10.97
CA THR A 733 -20.36 24.96 10.09
C THR A 733 -20.24 23.64 9.33
N GLY A 734 -21.33 23.09 8.79
CA GLY A 734 -21.26 21.87 7.99
C GLY A 734 -20.25 21.93 6.83
N ILE A 735 -20.09 23.12 6.20
CA ILE A 735 -19.12 23.32 5.10
C ILE A 735 -17.70 23.29 5.63
N THR A 736 -17.41 24.01 6.72
CA THR A 736 -16.06 24.08 7.29
C THR A 736 -15.62 22.74 7.89
N ALA A 737 -16.55 22.00 8.51
CA ALA A 737 -16.32 20.66 9.03
C ALA A 737 -16.02 19.65 7.91
N TYR A 738 -16.76 19.73 6.81
CA TYR A 738 -16.50 18.88 5.65
C TYR A 738 -15.17 19.21 4.97
N SER A 739 -14.80 20.50 4.92
CA SER A 739 -13.48 20.95 4.47
C SER A 739 -12.36 20.39 5.37
N PHE A 740 -12.53 20.43 6.69
CA PHE A 740 -11.61 19.88 7.68
C PHE A 740 -11.47 18.35 7.54
N LEU A 741 -12.61 17.65 7.38
CA LEU A 741 -12.64 16.21 7.13
C LEU A 741 -11.83 15.85 5.88
N VAL A 742 -12.08 16.50 4.75
CA VAL A 742 -11.42 16.20 3.48
C VAL A 742 -9.93 16.55 3.53
N PHE A 743 -9.54 17.63 4.21
CA PHE A 743 -8.13 17.95 4.40
C PHE A 743 -7.41 16.82 5.14
N ASN A 744 -7.92 16.40 6.30
CA ASN A 744 -7.30 15.34 7.11
C ASN A 744 -7.37 13.95 6.45
N LEU A 745 -8.33 13.74 5.55
CA LEU A 745 -8.42 12.55 4.72
C LEU A 745 -7.29 12.47 3.69
N LEU A 746 -7.03 13.56 2.96
CA LEU A 746 -6.14 13.58 1.80
C LEU A 746 -4.71 14.06 2.12
N CYS A 747 -4.48 14.74 3.26
CA CYS A 747 -3.16 15.22 3.64
C CYS A 747 -2.18 14.07 3.91
N ALA A 748 -0.93 14.41 4.23
CA ALA A 748 0.09 13.43 4.58
C ALA A 748 -0.42 12.40 5.61
N PRO A 749 -0.12 11.12 5.43
CA PRO A 749 -0.56 10.07 6.34
C PRO A 749 0.22 10.12 7.67
N CYS A 750 -0.11 9.21 8.60
CA CYS A 750 0.61 9.08 9.88
C CYS A 750 2.12 8.82 9.69
N PHE A 751 2.92 9.13 10.71
CA PHE A 751 4.38 8.97 10.66
C PHE A 751 4.83 7.55 10.31
N ALA A 752 4.10 6.52 10.73
CA ALA A 752 4.37 5.14 10.32
C ALA A 752 4.31 4.98 8.79
N ALA A 753 3.29 5.55 8.16
CA ALA A 753 3.14 5.51 6.71
C ALA A 753 4.16 6.42 6.00
N ILE A 754 4.49 7.59 6.56
CA ILE A 754 5.60 8.44 6.07
C ILE A 754 6.92 7.69 6.11
N GLY A 755 7.18 6.92 7.18
CA GLY A 755 8.35 6.04 7.28
C GLY A 755 8.35 4.94 6.20
N ALA A 756 7.19 4.40 5.84
CA ALA A 756 7.05 3.46 4.74
C ALA A 756 7.29 4.15 3.38
N ILE A 757 6.74 5.34 3.16
CA ILE A 757 7.01 6.17 1.96
C ILE A 757 8.52 6.40 1.80
N LYS A 758 9.21 6.84 2.85
CA LYS A 758 10.67 7.07 2.84
C LYS A 758 11.46 5.83 2.43
N ARG A 759 11.06 4.68 2.93
CA ARG A 759 11.72 3.40 2.62
C ARG A 759 11.47 2.97 1.18
N GLU A 760 10.22 3.01 0.72
CA GLU A 760 9.86 2.51 -0.60
C GLU A 760 10.27 3.49 -1.73
N MET A 761 10.34 4.79 -1.44
CA MET A 761 10.88 5.80 -2.37
C MET A 761 12.39 5.74 -2.48
N ASN A 762 13.10 5.24 -1.47
CA ASN A 762 14.57 5.16 -1.37
C ASN A 762 15.29 6.46 -1.78
N SER A 763 14.64 7.61 -1.58
CA SER A 763 15.16 8.94 -1.94
C SER A 763 14.49 10.01 -1.07
N ALA A 764 15.29 10.82 -0.37
CA ALA A 764 14.77 11.93 0.43
C ALA A 764 14.00 12.95 -0.43
N LYS A 765 14.49 13.25 -1.64
CA LYS A 765 13.84 14.17 -2.59
C LYS A 765 12.42 13.71 -2.93
N TRP A 766 12.25 12.43 -3.28
CA TRP A 766 10.96 11.88 -3.65
C TRP A 766 10.03 11.73 -2.45
N THR A 767 10.58 11.46 -1.26
CA THR A 767 9.80 11.42 -0.02
C THR A 767 9.18 12.78 0.29
N TRP A 768 9.99 13.85 0.29
CA TRP A 768 9.48 15.20 0.54
C TRP A 768 8.54 15.68 -0.56
N PHE A 769 8.80 15.30 -1.82
CA PHE A 769 7.88 15.59 -2.91
C PHE A 769 6.52 14.90 -2.72
N ALA A 770 6.50 13.64 -2.30
CA ALA A 770 5.27 12.90 -2.03
C ALA A 770 4.45 13.56 -0.91
N ILE A 771 5.08 13.89 0.22
CA ILE A 771 4.44 14.55 1.36
C ILE A 771 3.91 15.93 0.94
N GLY A 772 4.74 16.74 0.28
CA GLY A 772 4.34 18.06 -0.21
C GLY A 772 3.19 18.00 -1.22
N TYR A 773 3.19 17.01 -2.10
CA TYR A 773 2.10 16.78 -3.05
C TYR A 773 0.79 16.42 -2.33
N GLN A 774 0.82 15.50 -1.37
CA GLN A 774 -0.35 15.09 -0.61
C GLN A 774 -0.95 16.25 0.18
N CYS A 775 -0.11 17.00 0.92
CA CYS A 775 -0.57 18.17 1.67
C CYS A 775 -1.11 19.28 0.75
N GLY A 776 -0.41 19.57 -0.36
CA GLY A 776 -0.82 20.59 -1.32
C GLY A 776 -2.12 20.23 -2.03
N PHE A 777 -2.28 18.95 -2.43
CA PHE A 777 -3.50 18.48 -3.05
C PHE A 777 -4.68 18.51 -2.07
N ALA A 778 -4.48 18.06 -0.82
CA ALA A 778 -5.47 18.15 0.24
C ALA A 778 -5.92 19.59 0.49
N TYR A 779 -4.97 20.53 0.55
CA TYR A 779 -5.22 21.95 0.73
C TYR A 779 -6.09 22.52 -0.39
N VAL A 780 -5.74 22.23 -1.64
CA VAL A 780 -6.50 22.72 -2.82
C VAL A 780 -7.93 22.18 -2.83
N ILE A 781 -8.13 20.88 -2.58
CA ILE A 781 -9.47 20.30 -2.57
C ILE A 781 -10.31 20.86 -1.40
N SER A 782 -9.74 20.96 -0.21
CA SER A 782 -10.38 21.51 0.98
C SER A 782 -10.75 22.99 0.78
N LEU A 783 -9.85 23.80 0.20
CA LEU A 783 -10.11 25.19 -0.20
C LEU A 783 -11.31 25.29 -1.15
N MET A 784 -11.34 24.46 -2.19
CA MET A 784 -12.44 24.44 -3.15
C MET A 784 -13.77 24.09 -2.48
N ILE A 785 -13.80 23.12 -1.59
CA ILE A 785 -15.00 22.72 -0.84
C ILE A 785 -15.51 23.89 0.00
N ASN A 786 -14.64 24.54 0.77
CA ASN A 786 -15.04 25.66 1.62
C ASN A 786 -15.53 26.86 0.78
N GLN A 787 -14.75 27.28 -0.21
CA GLN A 787 -15.07 28.48 -0.98
C GLN A 787 -16.30 28.31 -1.87
N PHE A 788 -16.46 27.15 -2.53
CA PHE A 788 -17.67 26.89 -3.32
C PHE A 788 -18.89 26.63 -2.43
N GLY A 789 -18.73 25.98 -1.29
CA GLY A 789 -19.79 25.83 -0.29
C GLY A 789 -20.31 27.18 0.17
N ASN A 790 -19.42 28.09 0.56
CA ASN A 790 -19.78 29.44 0.97
C ASN A 790 -20.40 30.29 -0.17
N LEU A 791 -19.94 30.09 -1.41
CA LEU A 791 -20.54 30.72 -2.59
C LEU A 791 -21.99 30.27 -2.77
N PHE A 792 -22.29 28.97 -2.65
CA PHE A 792 -23.66 28.44 -2.82
C PHE A 792 -24.58 28.82 -1.66
N THR A 793 -24.08 29.04 -0.45
CA THR A 793 -24.85 29.46 0.71
C THR A 793 -24.93 30.98 0.85
N GLY A 794 -24.23 31.75 0.03
CA GLY A 794 -24.22 33.22 0.06
C GLY A 794 -23.41 33.81 1.21
N ASN A 795 -22.57 33.01 1.90
CA ASN A 795 -21.78 33.42 3.07
C ASN A 795 -20.37 33.93 2.68
N ILE A 796 -20.30 34.89 1.76
CA ILE A 796 -19.03 35.51 1.37
C ILE A 796 -18.99 36.92 2.00
N HIS A 797 -18.17 37.07 3.04
CA HIS A 797 -18.15 38.29 3.86
C HIS A 797 -16.75 38.86 4.08
N GLY A 798 -15.96 39.09 3.05
CA GLY A 798 -14.69 39.75 3.23
C GLY A 798 -13.73 39.72 2.06
N ALA A 799 -12.67 40.52 2.10
CA ALA A 799 -11.65 40.56 1.08
C ALA A 799 -10.87 39.22 0.99
N VAL A 800 -10.69 38.55 2.13
CA VAL A 800 -10.00 37.26 2.22
C VAL A 800 -10.80 36.16 1.50
N ASP A 801 -12.13 36.13 1.68
CA ASP A 801 -13.01 35.14 1.04
C ASP A 801 -13.03 35.34 -0.48
N ILE A 802 -13.11 36.60 -0.94
CA ILE A 802 -13.09 36.93 -2.38
C ILE A 802 -11.74 36.45 -3.00
N VAL A 803 -10.62 36.76 -2.36
CA VAL A 803 -9.30 36.36 -2.84
C VAL A 803 -9.20 34.82 -2.85
N SER A 804 -9.62 34.16 -1.77
CA SER A 804 -9.61 32.69 -1.67
C SER A 804 -10.51 32.03 -2.71
N LEU A 805 -11.67 32.63 -3.01
CA LEU A 805 -12.57 32.18 -4.07
C LEU A 805 -11.94 32.29 -5.46
N VAL A 806 -11.21 33.38 -5.75
CA VAL A 806 -10.46 33.52 -7.00
C VAL A 806 -9.40 32.43 -7.13
N PHE A 807 -8.65 32.13 -6.05
CA PHE A 807 -7.73 31.02 -6.03
C PHE A 807 -8.42 29.65 -6.22
N ALA A 808 -9.60 29.43 -5.61
CA ALA A 808 -10.37 28.20 -5.79
C ALA A 808 -10.78 28.00 -7.26
N PHE A 809 -11.24 29.06 -7.94
CA PHE A 809 -11.52 28.99 -9.38
C PHE A 809 -10.26 28.78 -10.22
N ALA A 810 -9.15 29.41 -9.87
CA ALA A 810 -7.88 29.21 -10.57
C ALA A 810 -7.37 27.76 -10.43
N PHE A 811 -7.46 27.18 -9.23
CA PHE A 811 -7.10 25.78 -9.00
C PHE A 811 -8.05 24.82 -9.71
N LEU A 812 -9.34 25.07 -9.71
CA LEU A 812 -10.32 24.29 -10.46
C LEU A 812 -9.98 24.31 -11.96
N ALA A 813 -9.73 25.48 -12.51
CA ALA A 813 -9.34 25.63 -13.92
C ALA A 813 -8.01 24.90 -14.21
N LEU A 814 -7.04 24.96 -13.30
CA LEU A 814 -5.78 24.23 -13.41
C LEU A 814 -5.99 22.70 -13.39
N ILE A 815 -6.82 22.19 -12.48
CA ILE A 815 -7.15 20.76 -12.41
C ILE A 815 -7.84 20.32 -13.70
N ILE A 816 -8.86 21.06 -14.15
CA ILE A 816 -9.56 20.76 -15.41
C ILE A 816 -8.59 20.83 -16.59
N PHE A 817 -7.75 21.84 -16.65
CA PHE A 817 -6.71 21.94 -17.70
C PHE A 817 -5.78 20.73 -17.68
N MET A 818 -5.30 20.32 -16.50
CA MET A 818 -4.44 19.13 -16.37
C MET A 818 -5.16 17.83 -16.71
N LEU A 819 -6.46 17.72 -16.42
CA LEU A 819 -7.28 16.55 -16.78
C LEU A 819 -7.59 16.47 -18.27
N VAL A 820 -7.83 17.61 -18.93
CA VAL A 820 -8.23 17.67 -20.36
C VAL A 820 -7.02 17.75 -21.30
N ARG A 821 -5.90 18.32 -20.82
CA ARG A 821 -4.67 18.45 -21.65
C ARG A 821 -4.34 17.11 -22.29
N PRO A 822 -4.18 17.02 -23.64
CA PRO A 822 -3.82 15.78 -24.28
C PRO A 822 -2.45 15.31 -23.82
N TYR A 823 -2.31 14.01 -23.59
CA TYR A 823 -1.04 13.36 -23.32
C TYR A 823 -0.19 13.49 -24.59
N LYS A 824 1.01 14.02 -24.46
CA LYS A 824 1.99 14.00 -25.57
C LYS A 824 2.71 12.64 -25.47
N GLU A 825 2.23 11.66 -26.20
CA GLU A 825 3.00 10.46 -26.48
C GLU A 825 4.29 10.86 -27.21
N ALA A 826 5.39 10.18 -26.89
CA ALA A 826 6.62 10.29 -27.63
C ALA A 826 6.48 9.47 -28.93
N THR A 827 5.64 9.96 -29.85
CA THR A 827 5.29 9.28 -31.11
C THR A 827 6.20 9.69 -32.26
N LYS A 828 7.28 10.41 -32.01
CA LYS A 828 8.22 10.87 -33.02
C LYS A 828 9.64 10.43 -32.68
N LEU A 829 10.38 10.01 -33.69
CA LEU A 829 11.83 9.82 -33.58
C LEU A 829 12.52 11.06 -33.00
N ALA A 830 13.60 10.86 -32.28
CA ALA A 830 14.31 11.84 -31.45
C ALA A 830 14.89 13.09 -32.20
N SER A 831 14.45 13.36 -33.45
CA SER A 831 14.80 14.60 -34.15
C SER A 831 14.47 15.89 -33.38
N ASP A 832 13.50 15.81 -32.42
CA ASP A 832 13.11 16.92 -31.55
C ASP A 832 13.64 16.80 -30.11
N VAL A 833 14.29 15.71 -29.74
CA VAL A 833 14.85 15.52 -28.40
C VAL A 833 16.18 16.26 -28.31
N LYS A 834 16.19 17.41 -27.64
CA LYS A 834 17.47 18.04 -27.23
C LYS A 834 18.18 17.09 -26.28
N VAL A 835 19.27 16.48 -26.72
CA VAL A 835 20.18 15.70 -25.88
C VAL A 835 20.70 16.64 -24.80
N THR A 836 20.13 16.60 -23.62
CA THR A 836 20.76 17.19 -22.43
C THR A 836 21.88 16.25 -22.03
N LYS A 837 23.11 16.74 -22.17
CA LYS A 837 24.36 16.10 -21.73
C LYS A 837 24.30 15.70 -20.27
#